data_b3a6b9fccc8059ed96fca3515daf55c2
#
_entry.id   b3a6b9fccc8059ed96fca3515daf55c2
#
_cell.length_a   1.000
_cell.length_b   1.000
_cell.length_c   1.000
_cell.angle_alpha   90.00
_cell.angle_beta   90.00
_cell.angle_gamma   90.00
#
_symmetry.space_group_name_H-M   'P 1'
#
loop_
_entity.id
_entity.type
_entity.pdbx_description
1 polymer ?
#
loop_
_entity_poly.entity_id
_entity_poly.type
_entity_poly.pdbx_seq_one_letter_code
_entity_poly.pdbx_strand_id
1 'polypeptide(L)'
;EVRIARQVSHPNVCRVYDLGEIHGSPYISMEYVDGEDLGSLLRRIGRLPGDKAIEIARKLCAGLAAAHAKGVLHRDLKPANVMIDGRGQVLIMDFGLAAIADQVEGAEVRNGTPAYMAPEQLAGREVTERSDIYSLGLVLYEMFVGRRHAQPDPLSDAGRGTSPPKDMDPAVERLIAKCLDPDAAKRPQTALAVARALPGGDPLAEALAAGDTPSPEMVAASEDTGALSVRAAVVCLAFVAVGLIALLLLSSRTSILRLTPFPNSQEILALKAREIAARLGYTDRPVDTYDAFGYQNEYHDWAERNLKKEDYREQVRLGQPSLIYFSHRESPVYLDTRDPFGQPTPNDPPTNLSGMVRMELDPQGRLILFQAVPPQLDEGAPAQPMDWRKLFDAAGLDPSRWTEAASQEIPPYSFDERKAWTGTFDHTPNLPMRIEAAAWKGRPVFFELFGPWRLPMRMQPRGPQTAGARVSGWFLIILIWIVIVGALWLGLRNFRAGRGDTSGALRVAAVGLIFQSSSEIVRLHHVPPPGEVVHAAYQIGIGLLVAASVWVLYMAMEPYLRRRWPQSLISWTRFFSGDVRDPLVAGHILAGTALGVAFTLLDYLRGLLAWERSGVMLGLSPYTINTLDGAGLVGWLLWNMIGPAALALAVFFIFFLLRLLIRNTWAAAAVFVVLFGALGLAAPDPLPATVFNVLLYISSLWVMIRFGILPFTLLILLQLVGGQAPLTSDLSAWYASKGLIVVALILALAVWSFRNALGGRKVLQADFLDH
;
A
#
# COMPACT_ATOMS: atom_id res chain seq x y z
N GLU A 1 -0.22 24.49 29.65
CA GLU A 1 -0.60 25.22 28.41
C GLU A 1 0.48 26.23 28.00
N VAL A 2 0.98 27.11 28.85
CA VAL A 2 2.01 28.12 28.46
C VAL A 2 3.32 27.48 27.95
N ARG A 3 3.76 26.34 28.54
CA ARG A 3 4.90 25.58 28.01
C ARG A 3 4.66 25.08 26.60
N ILE A 4 3.42 24.77 26.21
CA ILE A 4 3.03 24.33 24.90
C ILE A 4 2.86 25.54 23.97
N ALA A 5 2.31 26.67 24.44
CA ALA A 5 2.21 27.92 23.68
C ALA A 5 3.58 28.44 23.21
N ARG A 6 4.65 28.25 24.00
CA ARG A 6 6.04 28.51 23.58
C ARG A 6 6.52 27.73 22.37
N GLN A 7 5.88 26.56 22.07
CA GLN A 7 6.22 25.73 20.92
C GLN A 7 5.51 26.16 19.63
N VAL A 8 4.56 27.11 19.72
CA VAL A 8 3.89 27.66 18.54
C VAL A 8 4.80 28.68 17.91
N SER A 9 5.36 28.37 16.75
CA SER A 9 6.19 29.30 15.97
C SER A 9 5.50 29.47 14.60
N HIS A 10 4.82 30.60 14.43
CA HIS A 10 4.10 30.91 13.19
C HIS A 10 4.15 32.46 12.97
N PRO A 11 4.23 32.94 11.71
CA PRO A 11 4.28 34.38 11.41
C PRO A 11 3.10 35.18 11.95
N ASN A 12 1.94 34.53 12.13
CA ASN A 12 0.73 35.19 12.63
C ASN A 12 0.42 34.87 14.10
N VAL A 13 1.40 34.41 14.86
CA VAL A 13 1.31 34.17 16.30
C VAL A 13 2.45 34.87 16.99
N CYS A 14 2.14 35.72 17.97
CA CYS A 14 3.15 36.38 18.78
C CYS A 14 3.99 35.38 19.56
N ARG A 15 5.29 35.46 19.44
CA ARG A 15 6.20 34.50 20.05
C ARG A 15 6.28 34.72 21.57
N VAL A 16 6.03 33.70 22.34
CA VAL A 16 6.28 33.67 23.79
C VAL A 16 7.71 33.18 24.02
N TYR A 17 8.52 33.99 24.73
CA TYR A 17 9.91 33.64 25.03
C TYR A 17 10.05 32.89 26.34
N ASP A 18 9.45 33.43 27.44
CA ASP A 18 9.60 32.80 28.73
C ASP A 18 8.44 33.13 29.68
N LEU A 19 8.30 32.30 30.70
CA LEU A 19 7.40 32.46 31.83
C LEU A 19 8.27 32.52 33.09
N GLY A 20 8.17 33.58 33.87
CA GLY A 20 8.91 33.73 35.11
C GLY A 20 8.03 34.24 36.24
N GLU A 21 8.63 34.37 37.42
CA GLU A 21 7.98 34.91 38.59
C GLU A 21 8.90 35.99 39.22
N ILE A 22 8.33 37.15 39.53
CA ILE A 22 9.02 38.24 40.21
C ILE A 22 8.21 38.63 41.43
N HIS A 23 8.79 38.51 42.61
CA HIS A 23 8.14 38.83 43.90
C HIS A 23 6.79 38.12 44.12
N GLY A 24 6.67 36.85 43.67
CA GLY A 24 5.44 36.08 43.77
C GLY A 24 4.39 36.39 42.69
N SER A 25 4.69 37.28 41.76
CA SER A 25 3.80 37.61 40.63
C SER A 25 4.32 36.98 39.34
N PRO A 26 3.52 36.15 38.66
CA PRO A 26 3.90 35.55 37.38
C PRO A 26 3.96 36.63 36.29
N TYR A 27 4.98 36.54 35.43
CA TYR A 27 5.10 37.37 34.23
C TYR A 27 5.40 36.51 33.01
N ILE A 28 5.00 37.02 31.83
CA ILE A 28 5.28 36.42 30.54
C ILE A 28 6.12 37.35 29.71
N SER A 29 7.20 36.82 29.15
CA SER A 29 8.07 37.54 28.21
C SER A 29 7.67 37.12 26.79
N MET A 30 7.32 38.09 25.94
CA MET A 30 6.87 37.83 24.57
C MET A 30 7.49 38.83 23.59
N GLU A 31 7.33 38.55 22.29
CA GLU A 31 7.76 39.43 21.21
C GLU A 31 7.06 40.79 21.30
N TYR A 32 7.84 41.86 21.16
CA TYR A 32 7.29 43.21 21.06
C TYR A 32 6.79 43.46 19.63
N VAL A 33 5.51 43.83 19.50
CA VAL A 33 4.88 44.16 18.22
C VAL A 33 4.70 45.65 18.12
N ASP A 34 5.45 46.30 17.21
CA ASP A 34 5.31 47.74 16.94
C ASP A 34 4.11 47.97 16.00
N GLY A 35 2.93 48.19 16.57
CA GLY A 35 1.69 48.31 15.82
C GLY A 35 0.49 48.68 16.67
N GLU A 36 -0.70 48.59 16.09
CA GLU A 36 -2.00 48.89 16.69
C GLU A 36 -2.83 47.60 16.85
N ASP A 37 -3.57 47.47 17.94
CA ASP A 37 -4.53 46.35 18.07
C ASP A 37 -5.76 46.59 17.16
N LEU A 38 -6.32 45.47 16.68
CA LEU A 38 -7.46 45.47 15.76
C LEU A 38 -8.69 46.17 16.36
N GLY A 39 -8.91 46.08 17.66
CA GLY A 39 -10.02 46.75 18.33
C GLY A 39 -9.85 48.30 18.32
N SER A 40 -8.63 48.80 18.52
CA SER A 40 -8.32 50.22 18.38
C SER A 40 -8.47 50.69 16.93
N LEU A 41 -7.98 49.92 15.99
CA LEU A 41 -8.17 50.19 14.57
C LEU A 41 -9.66 50.28 14.18
N LEU A 42 -10.48 49.28 14.58
CA LEU A 42 -11.90 49.27 14.30
C LEU A 42 -12.67 50.43 14.97
N ARG A 43 -12.28 50.82 16.18
CA ARG A 43 -12.85 52.04 16.82
C ARG A 43 -12.56 53.30 16.04
N ARG A 44 -11.39 53.38 15.39
CA ARG A 44 -10.96 54.56 14.64
C ARG A 44 -11.57 54.66 13.25
N ILE A 45 -11.71 53.50 12.52
CA ILE A 45 -12.15 53.52 11.12
C ILE A 45 -13.57 52.98 10.90
N GLY A 46 -14.18 52.39 11.93
CA GLY A 46 -15.47 51.73 11.88
C GLY A 46 -15.35 50.30 11.38
N ARG A 47 -15.38 50.08 10.08
CA ARG A 47 -15.22 48.76 9.44
C ARG A 47 -14.01 48.73 8.49
N LEU A 48 -13.49 47.56 8.25
CA LEU A 48 -12.41 47.37 7.27
C LEU A 48 -12.98 47.32 5.84
N PRO A 49 -12.23 47.80 4.83
CA PRO A 49 -12.52 47.47 3.43
C PRO A 49 -12.54 45.97 3.20
N GLY A 50 -13.48 45.46 2.38
CA GLY A 50 -13.71 44.02 2.21
C GLY A 50 -12.45 43.18 1.93
N ASP A 51 -11.62 43.64 0.98
CA ASP A 51 -10.39 42.94 0.62
C ASP A 51 -9.39 42.88 1.80
N LYS A 52 -9.29 43.97 2.57
CA LYS A 52 -8.41 44.00 3.76
C LYS A 52 -8.96 43.17 4.90
N ALA A 53 -10.27 43.13 5.08
CA ALA A 53 -10.91 42.28 6.06
C ALA A 53 -10.66 40.80 5.72
N ILE A 54 -10.76 40.42 4.46
CA ILE A 54 -10.46 39.05 3.97
C ILE A 54 -8.99 38.70 4.20
N GLU A 55 -8.05 39.59 3.86
CA GLU A 55 -6.61 39.39 4.09
C GLU A 55 -6.31 39.14 5.57
N ILE A 56 -6.82 40.00 6.46
CA ILE A 56 -6.62 39.88 7.92
C ILE A 56 -7.28 38.59 8.44
N ALA A 57 -8.52 38.28 7.99
CA ALA A 57 -9.23 37.09 8.37
C ALA A 57 -8.43 35.81 8.06
N ARG A 58 -7.78 35.74 6.91
CA ARG A 58 -6.94 34.61 6.52
C ARG A 58 -5.71 34.44 7.41
N LYS A 59 -5.02 35.56 7.70
CA LYS A 59 -3.87 35.56 8.60
C LYS A 59 -4.26 35.10 10.01
N LEU A 60 -5.44 35.54 10.51
CA LEU A 60 -6.01 35.04 11.76
C LEU A 60 -6.27 33.54 11.74
N CYS A 61 -6.94 33.06 10.69
CA CYS A 61 -7.20 31.64 10.53
C CYS A 61 -5.90 30.82 10.50
N ALA A 62 -4.85 31.29 9.81
CA ALA A 62 -3.57 30.61 9.71
C ALA A 62 -2.86 30.54 11.07
N GLY A 63 -2.84 31.66 11.82
CA GLY A 63 -2.26 31.69 13.17
C GLY A 63 -3.02 30.78 14.15
N LEU A 64 -4.34 30.85 14.15
CA LEU A 64 -5.18 30.05 15.02
C LEU A 64 -5.04 28.54 14.71
N ALA A 65 -5.01 28.16 13.44
CA ALA A 65 -4.79 26.77 13.02
C ALA A 65 -3.41 26.25 13.45
N ALA A 66 -2.36 27.09 13.38
CA ALA A 66 -1.01 26.71 13.83
C ALA A 66 -0.95 26.44 15.35
N ALA A 67 -1.73 27.18 16.13
CA ALA A 67 -1.87 26.94 17.56
C ALA A 67 -2.66 25.66 17.87
N HIS A 68 -3.80 25.47 17.20
CA HIS A 68 -4.64 24.27 17.33
C HIS A 68 -3.87 23.00 16.95
N ALA A 69 -3.06 23.02 15.91
CA ALA A 69 -2.19 21.91 15.51
C ALA A 69 -1.18 21.48 16.59
N LYS A 70 -0.91 22.37 17.58
CA LYS A 70 -0.09 22.10 18.76
C LYS A 70 -0.92 21.81 20.02
N GLY A 71 -2.23 21.69 19.89
CA GLY A 71 -3.16 21.48 21.00
C GLY A 71 -3.33 22.71 21.89
N VAL A 72 -3.03 23.92 21.38
CA VAL A 72 -3.18 25.18 22.11
C VAL A 72 -4.46 25.87 21.68
N LEU A 73 -5.41 26.04 22.61
CA LEU A 73 -6.62 26.81 22.42
C LEU A 73 -6.40 28.27 22.88
N HIS A 74 -7.02 29.22 22.17
CA HIS A 74 -6.89 30.63 22.51
C HIS A 74 -7.77 31.05 23.71
N ARG A 75 -9.03 30.63 23.71
CA ARG A 75 -10.07 30.82 24.75
C ARG A 75 -10.54 32.26 24.98
N ASP A 76 -9.78 33.29 24.61
CA ASP A 76 -10.13 34.70 24.72
C ASP A 76 -9.79 35.47 23.42
N LEU A 77 -10.17 34.93 22.26
CA LEU A 77 -9.94 35.58 20.98
C LEU A 77 -10.91 36.75 20.83
N LYS A 78 -10.33 37.94 20.69
CA LYS A 78 -11.04 39.21 20.53
C LYS A 78 -10.21 40.20 19.74
N PRO A 79 -10.75 41.30 19.18
CA PRO A 79 -9.99 42.30 18.42
C PRO A 79 -8.81 42.93 19.19
N ALA A 80 -8.92 43.07 20.51
CA ALA A 80 -7.83 43.61 21.34
C ALA A 80 -6.62 42.67 21.44
N ASN A 81 -6.80 41.36 21.21
CA ASN A 81 -5.74 40.35 21.23
C ASN A 81 -5.16 40.09 19.82
N VAL A 82 -5.47 40.94 18.85
CA VAL A 82 -4.94 40.88 17.48
C VAL A 82 -4.17 42.16 17.19
N MET A 83 -2.87 42.04 16.98
CA MET A 83 -1.98 43.17 16.63
C MET A 83 -1.75 43.22 15.13
N ILE A 84 -1.69 44.46 14.60
CA ILE A 84 -1.33 44.71 13.21
C ILE A 84 -0.10 45.64 13.25
N ASP A 85 1.04 45.13 12.78
CA ASP A 85 2.28 45.93 12.76
C ASP A 85 2.29 46.97 11.63
N GLY A 86 3.29 47.85 11.65
CA GLY A 86 3.46 48.91 10.65
C GLY A 86 3.68 48.41 9.21
N ARG A 87 3.90 47.09 9.02
CA ARG A 87 4.06 46.40 7.71
C ARG A 87 2.79 45.67 7.29
N GLY A 88 1.72 45.72 8.09
CA GLY A 88 0.47 45.01 7.83
C GLY A 88 0.52 43.53 8.20
N GLN A 89 1.50 43.08 9.00
CA GLN A 89 1.49 41.73 9.55
C GLN A 89 0.48 41.65 10.69
N VAL A 90 -0.24 40.53 10.76
CA VAL A 90 -1.25 40.26 11.76
C VAL A 90 -0.71 39.18 12.71
N LEU A 91 -0.69 39.50 14.00
CA LEU A 91 -0.21 38.60 15.05
C LEU A 91 -1.30 38.40 16.09
N ILE A 92 -1.59 37.16 16.42
CA ILE A 92 -2.49 36.80 17.52
C ILE A 92 -1.67 36.75 18.81
N MET A 93 -2.16 37.47 19.82
CA MET A 93 -1.55 37.62 21.13
C MET A 93 -2.27 36.77 22.19
N ASP A 94 -1.63 36.57 23.32
CA ASP A 94 -2.25 36.06 24.56
C ASP A 94 -2.92 34.66 24.50
N PHE A 95 -2.28 33.72 23.77
CA PHE A 95 -2.74 32.33 23.75
C PHE A 95 -2.68 31.67 25.13
N GLY A 96 -3.81 31.07 25.55
CA GLY A 96 -3.88 30.18 26.72
C GLY A 96 -3.65 30.87 28.07
N LEU A 97 -3.56 32.20 28.16
CA LEU A 97 -3.32 32.92 29.39
C LEU A 97 -4.52 32.89 30.34
N ALA A 98 -5.72 32.72 29.82
CA ALA A 98 -6.95 32.64 30.62
C ALA A 98 -6.90 31.45 31.64
N ALA A 99 -6.26 30.35 31.30
CA ALA A 99 -6.11 29.18 32.19
C ALA A 99 -5.16 29.44 33.38
N ILE A 100 -4.25 30.43 33.29
CA ILE A 100 -3.35 30.79 34.39
C ILE A 100 -4.06 31.70 35.37
N ALA A 101 -4.86 32.63 34.88
CA ALA A 101 -5.65 33.51 35.71
C ALA A 101 -6.64 32.73 36.61
N ASP A 102 -7.26 31.71 36.08
CA ASP A 102 -8.17 30.79 36.79
C ASP A 102 -7.47 29.99 37.93
N GLN A 103 -6.15 29.81 37.86
CA GLN A 103 -5.37 29.10 38.90
C GLN A 103 -4.87 30.00 40.02
N VAL A 104 -4.76 31.31 39.74
CA VAL A 104 -4.17 32.30 40.70
C VAL A 104 -5.23 33.02 41.53
N GLU A 105 -6.43 33.19 41.01
CA GLU A 105 -7.54 33.81 41.71
C GLU A 105 -8.65 32.79 41.90
N GLY A 106 -8.88 32.32 43.12
CA GLY A 106 -9.89 31.30 43.44
C GLY A 106 -11.26 31.60 42.82
N ALA A 107 -11.84 30.60 42.28
CA ALA A 107 -13.18 30.23 41.77
C ALA A 107 -14.30 31.24 41.49
N GLU A 108 -14.08 32.58 41.47
CA GLU A 108 -15.17 33.56 41.28
C GLU A 108 -14.98 34.58 40.16
N VAL A 109 -13.82 34.61 39.45
CA VAL A 109 -13.66 35.54 38.34
C VAL A 109 -13.73 34.76 37.02
N ARG A 110 -14.85 34.84 36.32
CA ARG A 110 -15.00 34.40 34.93
C ARG A 110 -14.17 35.32 34.05
N ASN A 111 -12.88 35.01 33.90
CA ASN A 111 -11.93 35.79 33.14
C ASN A 111 -12.10 35.57 31.64
N GLY A 112 -12.57 36.56 30.94
CA GLY A 112 -12.78 36.69 29.51
C GLY A 112 -13.76 37.84 29.25
N THR A 113 -13.72 38.42 28.06
CA THR A 113 -14.71 39.43 27.69
C THR A 113 -15.98 38.71 27.25
N PRO A 114 -17.08 38.67 28.05
CA PRO A 114 -18.25 37.83 27.78
C PRO A 114 -18.83 37.99 26.38
N ALA A 115 -18.62 39.14 25.77
CA ALA A 115 -19.08 39.49 24.42
C ALA A 115 -18.46 38.65 23.28
N TYR A 116 -17.35 37.92 23.51
CA TYR A 116 -16.67 37.07 22.49
C TYR A 116 -16.64 35.61 22.91
N MET A 117 -17.24 35.23 24.03
CA MET A 117 -17.27 33.85 24.48
C MET A 117 -18.26 33.00 23.72
N ALA A 118 -17.89 31.77 23.43
CA ALA A 118 -18.79 30.78 22.86
C ALA A 118 -19.88 30.37 23.87
N PRO A 119 -21.06 29.93 23.41
CA PRO A 119 -22.15 29.51 24.29
C PRO A 119 -21.75 28.40 25.29
N GLU A 120 -20.91 27.43 24.86
CA GLU A 120 -20.40 26.39 25.73
C GLU A 120 -19.43 26.93 26.81
N GLN A 121 -18.64 27.95 26.50
CA GLN A 121 -17.77 28.64 27.48
C GLN A 121 -18.60 29.34 28.53
N LEU A 122 -19.63 30.10 28.13
CA LEU A 122 -20.55 30.78 29.05
C LEU A 122 -21.32 29.78 29.93
N ALA A 123 -21.60 28.57 29.40
CA ALA A 123 -22.25 27.49 30.12
C ALA A 123 -21.29 26.64 30.98
N GLY A 124 -19.98 26.98 31.02
CA GLY A 124 -18.97 26.22 31.76
C GLY A 124 -18.75 24.79 31.26
N ARG A 125 -19.04 24.53 29.96
CA ARG A 125 -18.81 23.24 29.31
C ARG A 125 -17.40 23.15 28.76
N GLU A 126 -17.02 21.97 28.24
CA GLU A 126 -15.71 21.74 27.62
C GLU A 126 -15.47 22.68 26.45
N VAL A 127 -14.32 23.35 26.49
CA VAL A 127 -13.85 24.29 25.47
C VAL A 127 -13.00 23.52 24.44
N THR A 128 -13.33 23.68 23.17
CA THR A 128 -12.65 23.00 22.06
C THR A 128 -12.20 24.03 21.00
N GLU A 129 -11.50 23.56 19.95
CA GLU A 129 -11.17 24.39 18.78
C GLU A 129 -12.40 25.11 18.19
N ARG A 130 -13.59 24.49 18.30
CA ARG A 130 -14.85 25.06 17.81
C ARG A 130 -15.36 26.24 18.65
N SER A 131 -14.91 26.35 19.90
CA SER A 131 -15.16 27.53 20.73
C SER A 131 -14.34 28.71 20.24
N ASP A 132 -13.05 28.50 19.90
CA ASP A 132 -12.24 29.54 19.28
C ASP A 132 -12.76 29.97 17.89
N ILE A 133 -13.35 29.02 17.12
CA ILE A 133 -14.01 29.33 15.84
C ILE A 133 -15.24 30.21 16.02
N TYR A 134 -16.01 30.04 17.10
CA TYR A 134 -17.10 30.94 17.43
C TYR A 134 -16.58 32.37 17.72
N SER A 135 -15.56 32.48 18.56
CA SER A 135 -14.91 33.77 18.88
C SER A 135 -14.33 34.39 17.61
N LEU A 136 -13.70 33.61 16.73
CA LEU A 136 -13.24 34.08 15.41
C LEU A 136 -14.43 34.61 14.59
N GLY A 137 -15.58 33.94 14.58
CA GLY A 137 -16.80 34.38 13.91
C GLY A 137 -17.25 35.77 14.40
N LEU A 138 -17.16 36.03 15.69
CA LEU A 138 -17.49 37.35 16.28
C LEU A 138 -16.47 38.44 15.86
N VAL A 139 -15.18 38.12 15.82
CA VAL A 139 -14.14 39.03 15.34
C VAL A 139 -14.36 39.36 13.86
N LEU A 140 -14.64 38.35 13.03
CA LEU A 140 -14.96 38.55 11.61
C LEU A 140 -16.21 39.43 11.44
N TYR A 141 -17.27 39.15 12.20
CA TYR A 141 -18.47 40.01 12.16
C TYR A 141 -18.12 41.45 12.42
N GLU A 142 -17.36 41.76 13.48
CA GLU A 142 -16.96 43.14 13.81
C GLU A 142 -16.07 43.76 12.73
N MET A 143 -15.18 43.03 12.11
CA MET A 143 -14.35 43.48 10.99
C MET A 143 -15.14 43.90 9.77
N PHE A 144 -16.15 43.11 9.37
CA PHE A 144 -16.93 43.33 8.16
C PHE A 144 -18.13 44.27 8.37
N VAL A 145 -18.71 44.26 9.58
CA VAL A 145 -19.92 45.08 9.90
C VAL A 145 -19.57 46.38 10.61
N GLY A 146 -18.42 46.44 11.30
CA GLY A 146 -17.99 47.65 12.04
C GLY A 146 -18.64 47.82 13.40
N ARG A 147 -19.34 46.85 13.90
CA ARG A 147 -20.00 46.83 15.22
C ARG A 147 -20.02 45.44 15.81
N ARG A 148 -20.13 45.34 17.14
CA ARG A 148 -20.21 44.06 17.82
C ARG A 148 -21.52 43.31 17.49
N HIS A 149 -21.45 42.00 17.40
CA HIS A 149 -22.61 41.15 17.29
C HIS A 149 -23.36 41.18 18.64
N ALA A 150 -24.64 41.58 18.62
CA ALA A 150 -25.47 41.51 19.82
C ALA A 150 -25.81 40.01 20.10
N GLN A 151 -25.32 39.50 21.23
CA GLN A 151 -25.75 38.17 21.68
C GLN A 151 -27.25 38.28 22.02
N PRO A 152 -28.06 37.25 21.67
CA PRO A 152 -29.48 37.25 22.04
C PRO A 152 -29.61 37.23 23.56
N ASP A 153 -30.09 38.33 24.12
CA ASP A 153 -30.55 38.37 25.50
C ASP A 153 -31.87 37.60 25.57
N PRO A 154 -31.95 36.49 26.37
CA PRO A 154 -33.18 35.71 26.49
C PRO A 154 -34.40 36.49 27.00
N LEU A 155 -34.16 37.72 27.53
CA LEU A 155 -35.18 38.56 28.15
C LEU A 155 -35.52 39.82 27.32
N SER A 156 -34.89 40.03 26.17
CA SER A 156 -35.18 41.21 25.33
C SER A 156 -35.90 40.83 24.05
N ASP A 157 -37.09 41.43 23.83
CA ASP A 157 -37.89 41.36 22.61
C ASP A 157 -37.23 42.12 21.41
N ALA A 158 -35.99 42.60 21.56
CA ALA A 158 -35.23 43.33 20.57
C ALA A 158 -34.45 42.48 19.56
N GLY A 159 -34.82 41.21 19.39
CA GLY A 159 -34.19 40.21 18.52
C GLY A 159 -34.46 40.33 17.03
N ARG A 160 -34.67 41.51 16.45
CA ARG A 160 -34.64 41.70 14.98
C ARG A 160 -33.27 42.29 14.60
N GLY A 161 -32.34 41.36 14.33
CA GLY A 161 -30.99 41.67 13.89
C GLY A 161 -30.99 42.65 12.71
N THR A 162 -30.15 43.67 12.88
CA THR A 162 -29.85 44.62 11.81
C THR A 162 -29.23 43.85 10.65
N SER A 163 -29.82 43.94 9.47
CA SER A 163 -29.34 43.34 8.23
C SER A 163 -27.86 43.69 7.99
N PRO A 164 -27.08 42.73 7.51
CA PRO A 164 -25.68 42.97 7.12
C PRO A 164 -25.59 44.09 6.09
N PRO A 165 -24.45 44.76 5.95
CA PRO A 165 -24.25 45.78 4.92
C PRO A 165 -24.60 45.23 3.54
N LYS A 166 -25.28 46.01 2.70
CA LYS A 166 -25.72 45.61 1.36
C LYS A 166 -24.54 45.24 0.42
N ASP A 167 -23.33 45.60 0.76
CA ASP A 167 -22.09 45.42 0.03
C ASP A 167 -21.25 44.26 0.58
N MET A 168 -21.74 43.47 1.54
CA MET A 168 -21.03 42.29 2.04
C MET A 168 -21.22 41.13 1.05
N ASP A 169 -20.11 40.40 0.77
CA ASP A 169 -20.17 39.18 -0.05
C ASP A 169 -21.06 38.13 0.63
N PRO A 170 -22.05 37.58 -0.08
CA PRO A 170 -22.93 36.55 0.47
C PRO A 170 -22.23 35.29 0.97
N ALA A 171 -21.01 34.99 0.48
CA ALA A 171 -20.20 33.87 0.96
C ALA A 171 -19.62 34.17 2.36
N VAL A 172 -19.16 35.42 2.60
CA VAL A 172 -18.67 35.87 3.91
C VAL A 172 -19.80 35.87 4.93
N GLU A 173 -20.99 36.37 4.56
CA GLU A 173 -22.18 36.37 5.42
C GLU A 173 -22.53 34.94 5.89
N ARG A 174 -22.65 34.01 4.94
CA ARG A 174 -22.95 32.60 5.25
C ARG A 174 -21.87 31.97 6.12
N LEU A 175 -20.60 32.30 5.88
CA LEU A 175 -19.50 31.78 6.66
C LEU A 175 -19.55 32.25 8.11
N ILE A 176 -19.74 33.57 8.33
CA ILE A 176 -19.88 34.15 9.66
C ILE A 176 -21.07 33.51 10.40
N ALA A 177 -22.23 33.41 9.74
CA ALA A 177 -23.41 32.76 10.32
C ALA A 177 -23.12 31.32 10.73
N LYS A 178 -22.33 30.60 9.95
CA LYS A 178 -21.93 29.20 10.25
C LYS A 178 -20.93 29.11 11.42
N CYS A 179 -20.01 30.07 11.54
CA CYS A 179 -19.11 30.13 12.70
C CYS A 179 -19.87 30.43 14.00
N LEU A 180 -20.95 31.22 13.91
CA LEU A 180 -21.77 31.66 15.04
C LEU A 180 -22.93 30.69 15.37
N ASP A 181 -22.98 29.50 14.79
CA ASP A 181 -23.99 28.49 15.12
C ASP A 181 -23.91 28.14 16.62
N PRO A 182 -25.05 28.18 17.35
CA PRO A 182 -25.08 27.80 18.76
C PRO A 182 -24.60 26.37 19.00
N ASP A 183 -24.87 25.46 18.06
CA ASP A 183 -24.40 24.08 18.10
C ASP A 183 -22.96 23.99 17.57
N ALA A 184 -22.00 23.75 18.47
CA ALA A 184 -20.60 23.59 18.10
C ALA A 184 -20.37 22.52 17.02
N ALA A 185 -21.23 21.50 16.91
CA ALA A 185 -21.10 20.44 15.90
C ALA A 185 -21.35 20.95 14.47
N LYS A 186 -22.12 22.02 14.31
CA LYS A 186 -22.47 22.61 13.00
C LYS A 186 -21.48 23.67 12.53
N ARG A 187 -20.58 24.13 13.40
CA ARG A 187 -19.53 25.08 13.06
C ARG A 187 -18.46 24.41 12.16
N PRO A 188 -17.66 25.22 11.42
CA PRO A 188 -16.49 24.70 10.73
C PRO A 188 -15.60 23.88 11.69
N GLN A 189 -15.00 22.79 11.20
CA GLN A 189 -14.23 21.89 12.06
C GLN A 189 -12.89 22.50 12.48
N THR A 190 -12.27 23.29 11.61
CA THR A 190 -10.95 23.90 11.82
C THR A 190 -10.94 25.37 11.37
N ALA A 191 -10.01 26.16 11.88
CA ALA A 191 -9.80 27.54 11.42
C ALA A 191 -9.41 27.60 9.93
N LEU A 192 -8.73 26.59 9.40
CA LEU A 192 -8.44 26.51 7.96
C LEU A 192 -9.69 26.25 7.10
N ALA A 193 -10.69 25.56 7.64
CA ALA A 193 -11.98 25.44 6.96
C ALA A 193 -12.70 26.79 6.85
N VAL A 194 -12.51 27.69 7.84
CA VAL A 194 -12.96 29.08 7.77
C VAL A 194 -12.19 29.85 6.70
N ALA A 195 -10.86 29.79 6.69
CA ALA A 195 -10.02 30.45 5.68
C ALA A 195 -10.39 30.04 4.25
N ARG A 196 -10.65 28.76 4.04
CA ARG A 196 -11.05 28.20 2.73
C ARG A 196 -12.41 28.74 2.24
N ALA A 197 -13.30 29.02 3.14
CA ALA A 197 -14.66 29.52 2.79
C ALA A 197 -14.68 31.04 2.55
N LEU A 198 -13.59 31.77 2.76
CA LEU A 198 -13.44 33.19 2.43
C LEU A 198 -13.21 33.38 0.92
N PRO A 199 -13.83 34.40 0.26
CA PRO A 199 -13.68 34.65 -1.18
C PRO A 199 -12.21 34.84 -1.62
N GLY A 200 -11.80 34.15 -2.68
CA GLY A 200 -10.53 34.39 -3.40
C GLY A 200 -9.24 33.98 -2.69
N GLY A 201 -9.25 33.05 -1.74
CA GLY A 201 -8.04 32.66 -0.99
C GLY A 201 -7.70 31.17 -1.02
N ASP A 202 -6.53 30.89 -1.53
CA ASP A 202 -5.84 29.62 -1.32
C ASP A 202 -4.73 29.81 -0.27
N PRO A 203 -4.93 29.39 1.01
CA PRO A 203 -3.90 29.51 2.06
C PRO A 203 -2.59 28.81 1.70
N LEU A 204 -2.67 27.77 0.84
CA LEU A 204 -1.52 27.07 0.33
C LEU A 204 -0.71 27.93 -0.64
N ALA A 205 -1.37 28.61 -1.59
CA ALA A 205 -0.72 29.48 -2.55
C ALA A 205 -0.04 30.69 -1.84
N GLU A 206 -0.68 31.24 -0.81
CA GLU A 206 -0.13 32.36 -0.04
C GLU A 206 1.11 31.97 0.76
N ALA A 207 1.10 30.84 1.46
CA ALA A 207 2.25 30.31 2.19
C ALA A 207 3.44 30.01 1.24
N LEU A 208 3.15 29.45 0.05
CA LEU A 208 4.18 29.19 -0.96
C LEU A 208 4.78 30.48 -1.54
N ALA A 209 3.96 31.52 -1.78
CA ALA A 209 4.41 32.82 -2.25
C ALA A 209 5.29 33.55 -1.20
N ALA A 210 4.98 33.39 0.09
CA ALA A 210 5.79 33.87 1.20
C ALA A 210 7.10 33.07 1.39
N GLY A 211 7.29 31.93 0.69
CA GLY A 211 8.45 31.05 0.83
C GLY A 211 8.43 30.18 2.07
N ASP A 212 7.31 30.14 2.79
CA ASP A 212 7.09 29.31 3.96
C ASP A 212 6.86 27.83 3.59
N THR A 213 7.09 26.95 4.55
CA THR A 213 6.69 25.52 4.38
C THR A 213 5.26 25.38 4.88
N PRO A 214 4.27 25.11 3.99
CA PRO A 214 2.87 24.97 4.41
C PRO A 214 2.71 23.90 5.48
N SER A 215 1.69 24.01 6.36
CA SER A 215 1.36 22.93 7.29
C SER A 215 0.66 21.76 6.54
N PRO A 216 0.65 20.53 7.09
CA PRO A 216 -0.10 19.42 6.50
C PRO A 216 -1.59 19.75 6.34
N GLU A 217 -2.16 20.49 7.31
CA GLU A 217 -3.55 20.94 7.30
C GLU A 217 -3.82 21.95 6.19
N MET A 218 -2.88 22.88 5.92
CA MET A 218 -2.97 23.79 4.78
C MET A 218 -3.01 23.05 3.45
N VAL A 219 -2.17 22.04 3.30
CA VAL A 219 -2.17 21.20 2.09
C VAL A 219 -3.48 20.43 1.96
N ALA A 220 -4.00 19.87 3.04
CA ALA A 220 -5.30 19.19 3.04
C ALA A 220 -6.48 20.13 2.75
N ALA A 221 -6.39 21.40 3.23
CA ALA A 221 -7.43 22.41 3.10
C ALA A 221 -7.38 23.21 1.78
N SER A 222 -6.39 22.97 0.90
CA SER A 222 -6.27 23.72 -0.36
C SER A 222 -7.54 23.63 -1.22
N GLU A 223 -7.83 24.69 -2.00
CA GLU A 223 -8.99 24.74 -2.89
C GLU A 223 -8.83 23.92 -4.18
N ASP A 224 -7.76 23.15 -4.31
CA ASP A 224 -7.57 22.34 -5.51
C ASP A 224 -8.74 21.36 -5.65
N THR A 225 -9.73 21.83 -6.41
CA THR A 225 -10.95 21.10 -6.75
C THR A 225 -10.69 20.08 -7.85
N GLY A 226 -9.44 19.68 -8.11
CA GLY A 226 -9.02 18.73 -9.16
C GLY A 226 -9.89 17.48 -9.28
N ALA A 227 -11.13 17.59 -8.79
CA ALA A 227 -12.18 16.61 -8.95
C ALA A 227 -12.41 16.34 -10.45
N LEU A 228 -12.40 15.07 -10.81
CA LEU A 228 -12.65 14.64 -12.19
C LEU A 228 -13.95 15.25 -12.71
N SER A 229 -13.96 15.70 -13.96
CA SER A 229 -15.20 16.03 -14.63
C SER A 229 -16.09 14.79 -14.70
N VAL A 230 -17.42 14.98 -14.73
CA VAL A 230 -18.38 13.85 -14.80
C VAL A 230 -18.06 12.96 -16.01
N ARG A 231 -17.72 13.56 -17.16
CA ARG A 231 -17.32 12.82 -18.37
C ARG A 231 -16.09 11.96 -18.13
N ALA A 232 -15.03 12.52 -17.51
CA ALA A 232 -13.81 11.79 -17.23
C ALA A 232 -14.06 10.64 -16.22
N ALA A 233 -14.87 10.86 -15.19
CA ALA A 233 -15.25 9.83 -14.23
C ALA A 233 -16.01 8.67 -14.89
N VAL A 234 -16.98 8.97 -15.77
CA VAL A 234 -17.70 7.95 -16.56
C VAL A 234 -16.76 7.18 -17.47
N VAL A 235 -15.85 7.86 -18.17
CA VAL A 235 -14.86 7.21 -19.05
C VAL A 235 -13.96 6.29 -18.23
N CYS A 236 -13.46 6.72 -17.07
CA CYS A 236 -12.62 5.88 -16.20
C CYS A 236 -13.37 4.63 -15.72
N LEU A 237 -14.63 4.79 -15.25
CA LEU A 237 -15.42 3.64 -14.80
C LEU A 237 -15.72 2.66 -15.94
N ALA A 238 -16.13 3.16 -17.10
CA ALA A 238 -16.38 2.34 -18.28
C ALA A 238 -15.10 1.61 -18.73
N PHE A 239 -13.97 2.31 -18.72
CA PHE A 239 -12.67 1.72 -19.05
C PHE A 239 -12.29 0.60 -18.06
N VAL A 240 -12.50 0.80 -16.74
CA VAL A 240 -12.25 -0.26 -15.75
C VAL A 240 -13.14 -1.47 -16.02
N ALA A 241 -14.44 -1.28 -16.24
CA ALA A 241 -15.37 -2.39 -16.50
C ALA A 241 -15.00 -3.17 -17.78
N VAL A 242 -14.76 -2.47 -18.89
CA VAL A 242 -14.36 -3.09 -20.15
C VAL A 242 -12.97 -3.72 -20.04
N GLY A 243 -12.04 -3.05 -19.36
CA GLY A 243 -10.69 -3.55 -19.12
C GLY A 243 -10.66 -4.84 -18.31
N LEU A 244 -11.48 -4.96 -17.26
CA LEU A 244 -11.60 -6.20 -16.48
C LEU A 244 -12.15 -7.35 -17.31
N ILE A 245 -13.13 -7.09 -18.17
CA ILE A 245 -13.63 -8.10 -19.12
C ILE A 245 -12.52 -8.52 -20.09
N ALA A 246 -11.78 -7.56 -20.64
CA ALA A 246 -10.66 -7.83 -21.53
C ALA A 246 -9.56 -8.64 -20.83
N LEU A 247 -9.23 -8.35 -19.58
CA LEU A 247 -8.28 -9.14 -18.78
C LEU A 247 -8.74 -10.58 -18.61
N LEU A 248 -10.01 -10.84 -18.30
CA LEU A 248 -10.57 -12.19 -18.21
C LEU A 248 -10.47 -12.93 -19.55
N LEU A 249 -10.71 -12.24 -20.66
CA LEU A 249 -10.60 -12.86 -21.99
C LEU A 249 -9.13 -13.11 -22.39
N LEU A 250 -8.22 -12.17 -22.11
CA LEU A 250 -6.80 -12.35 -22.41
C LEU A 250 -6.17 -13.44 -21.53
N SER A 251 -6.56 -13.55 -20.28
CA SER A 251 -6.04 -14.58 -19.38
C SER A 251 -6.18 -15.99 -19.93
N SER A 252 -7.24 -16.27 -20.69
CA SER A 252 -7.45 -17.58 -21.34
C SER A 252 -6.38 -17.92 -22.39
N ARG A 253 -5.66 -16.92 -22.90
CA ARG A 253 -4.63 -17.10 -23.96
C ARG A 253 -3.19 -16.94 -23.44
N THR A 254 -3.01 -16.40 -22.26
CA THR A 254 -1.69 -16.04 -21.72
C THR A 254 -1.37 -16.73 -20.39
N SER A 255 -2.39 -17.12 -19.61
CA SER A 255 -2.15 -17.72 -18.31
C SER A 255 -1.74 -19.19 -18.43
N ILE A 256 -0.62 -19.55 -17.81
CA ILE A 256 -0.15 -20.94 -17.70
C ILE A 256 -1.22 -21.81 -17.05
N LEU A 257 -1.94 -21.32 -16.03
CA LEU A 257 -3.01 -22.05 -15.37
C LEU A 257 -4.13 -22.51 -16.34
N ARG A 258 -4.27 -21.82 -17.47
CA ARG A 258 -5.26 -22.13 -18.49
C ARG A 258 -4.68 -22.91 -19.67
N LEU A 259 -3.42 -22.68 -20.00
CA LEU A 259 -2.74 -23.33 -21.12
C LEU A 259 -2.30 -24.77 -20.78
N THR A 260 -2.12 -25.08 -19.49
CA THR A 260 -1.82 -26.43 -18.99
C THR A 260 -3.09 -27.10 -18.44
N PRO A 261 -3.21 -28.43 -18.52
CA PRO A 261 -4.30 -29.14 -17.84
C PRO A 261 -4.19 -28.97 -16.32
N PHE A 262 -5.20 -28.35 -15.70
CA PHE A 262 -5.22 -28.08 -14.26
C PHE A 262 -6.59 -28.41 -13.64
N PRO A 263 -7.01 -29.71 -13.71
CA PRO A 263 -8.38 -30.09 -13.36
C PRO A 263 -8.64 -30.23 -11.86
N ASN A 264 -7.61 -30.49 -11.05
CA ASN A 264 -7.79 -30.86 -9.65
C ASN A 264 -7.38 -29.68 -8.72
N SER A 265 -8.20 -29.46 -7.68
CA SER A 265 -7.87 -28.53 -6.60
C SER A 265 -6.81 -29.13 -5.66
N GLN A 266 -6.29 -28.28 -4.76
CA GLN A 266 -5.31 -28.67 -3.75
C GLN A 266 -5.83 -29.81 -2.88
N GLU A 267 -7.09 -29.75 -2.44
CA GLU A 267 -7.72 -30.76 -1.60
C GLU A 267 -7.84 -32.12 -2.31
N ILE A 268 -8.20 -32.10 -3.60
CA ILE A 268 -8.29 -33.33 -4.40
C ILE A 268 -6.91 -33.95 -4.59
N LEU A 269 -5.89 -33.12 -4.85
CA LEU A 269 -4.52 -33.61 -5.01
C LEU A 269 -3.94 -34.14 -3.70
N ALA A 270 -4.25 -33.53 -2.56
CA ALA A 270 -3.89 -34.02 -1.23
C ALA A 270 -4.50 -35.40 -0.95
N LEU A 271 -5.78 -35.60 -1.29
CA LEU A 271 -6.42 -36.90 -1.17
C LEU A 271 -5.75 -37.96 -2.06
N LYS A 272 -5.46 -37.63 -3.33
CA LYS A 272 -4.74 -38.53 -4.24
C LYS A 272 -3.33 -38.85 -3.74
N ALA A 273 -2.61 -37.88 -3.20
CA ALA A 273 -1.28 -38.11 -2.61
C ALA A 273 -1.37 -39.10 -1.44
N ARG A 274 -2.37 -38.93 -0.57
CA ARG A 274 -2.62 -39.86 0.53
C ARG A 274 -2.96 -41.27 0.07
N GLU A 275 -3.78 -41.41 -0.98
CA GLU A 275 -4.09 -42.69 -1.57
C GLU A 275 -2.87 -43.38 -2.19
N ILE A 276 -2.00 -42.61 -2.86
CA ILE A 276 -0.73 -43.09 -3.40
C ILE A 276 0.17 -43.59 -2.27
N ALA A 277 0.35 -42.76 -1.19
CA ALA A 277 1.15 -43.16 -0.03
C ALA A 277 0.67 -44.48 0.57
N ALA A 278 -0.65 -44.62 0.78
CA ALA A 278 -1.23 -45.83 1.32
C ALA A 278 -0.98 -47.05 0.41
N ARG A 279 -1.15 -46.93 -0.92
CA ARG A 279 -0.84 -48.00 -1.91
C ARG A 279 0.63 -48.39 -1.93
N LEU A 280 1.51 -47.43 -1.65
CA LEU A 280 2.96 -47.66 -1.54
C LEU A 280 3.40 -48.21 -0.17
N GLY A 281 2.45 -48.44 0.76
CA GLY A 281 2.70 -49.05 2.07
C GLY A 281 2.91 -48.07 3.22
N TYR A 282 2.62 -46.78 3.02
CA TYR A 282 2.68 -45.74 4.04
C TYR A 282 1.26 -45.39 4.52
N THR A 283 0.79 -46.16 5.50
CA THR A 283 -0.61 -46.14 5.99
C THR A 283 -0.76 -45.38 7.31
N ASP A 284 0.33 -45.05 7.96
CA ASP A 284 0.32 -44.34 9.24
C ASP A 284 -0.32 -42.96 9.11
N ARG A 285 -1.12 -42.56 10.10
CA ARG A 285 -1.73 -41.26 10.08
C ARG A 285 -0.69 -40.19 10.43
N PRO A 286 -0.43 -39.22 9.55
CA PRO A 286 0.50 -38.15 9.87
C PRO A 286 -0.05 -37.28 11.03
N VAL A 287 0.86 -36.74 11.83
CA VAL A 287 0.55 -35.70 12.85
C VAL A 287 0.33 -34.37 12.16
N ASP A 288 1.10 -34.10 11.08
CA ASP A 288 1.04 -32.86 10.34
C ASP A 288 1.24 -33.09 8.85
N THR A 289 0.66 -32.21 8.03
CA THR A 289 0.76 -32.22 6.56
C THR A 289 0.98 -30.82 6.02
N TYR A 290 1.67 -30.71 4.91
CA TYR A 290 1.86 -29.47 4.18
C TYR A 290 1.65 -29.68 2.69
N ASP A 291 0.85 -28.78 2.10
CA ASP A 291 0.41 -28.83 0.72
C ASP A 291 0.69 -27.50 0.02
N ALA A 292 1.36 -27.55 -1.13
CA ALA A 292 1.62 -26.35 -1.91
C ALA A 292 1.75 -26.68 -3.40
N PHE A 293 1.36 -25.74 -4.25
CA PHE A 293 1.73 -25.80 -5.66
C PHE A 293 3.13 -25.23 -5.87
N GLY A 294 3.82 -25.71 -6.92
CA GLY A 294 5.10 -25.18 -7.35
C GLY A 294 5.17 -25.09 -8.88
N TYR A 295 6.22 -24.43 -9.36
CA TYR A 295 6.49 -24.25 -10.78
C TYR A 295 7.86 -24.75 -11.15
N GLN A 296 7.98 -25.53 -12.25
CA GLN A 296 9.24 -26.12 -12.71
C GLN A 296 10.01 -25.15 -13.61
N ASN A 297 10.69 -24.18 -13.00
CA ASN A 297 11.51 -23.19 -13.71
C ASN A 297 12.60 -23.86 -14.55
N GLU A 298 13.25 -24.93 -14.04
CA GLU A 298 14.32 -25.64 -14.74
C GLU A 298 13.85 -26.24 -16.07
N TYR A 299 12.67 -26.85 -16.06
CA TYR A 299 12.07 -27.37 -17.29
C TYR A 299 11.67 -26.24 -18.24
N HIS A 300 11.06 -25.17 -17.72
CA HIS A 300 10.68 -24.00 -18.51
C HIS A 300 11.89 -23.40 -19.24
N ASP A 301 12.96 -23.09 -18.48
CA ASP A 301 14.18 -22.47 -19.00
C ASP A 301 14.92 -23.36 -20.00
N TRP A 302 14.87 -24.70 -19.79
CA TRP A 302 15.47 -25.67 -20.70
C TRP A 302 14.66 -25.79 -22.00
N ALA A 303 13.34 -25.92 -21.87
CA ALA A 303 12.43 -26.05 -23.00
C ALA A 303 12.50 -24.82 -23.93
N GLU A 304 12.53 -23.62 -23.35
CA GLU A 304 12.70 -22.37 -24.09
C GLU A 304 13.96 -22.34 -24.96
N ARG A 305 15.08 -22.92 -24.46
CA ARG A 305 16.37 -22.93 -25.14
C ARG A 305 16.55 -24.08 -26.13
N ASN A 306 15.87 -25.20 -25.92
CA ASN A 306 16.17 -26.46 -26.63
C ASN A 306 15.04 -26.97 -27.53
N LEU A 307 13.80 -26.53 -27.29
CA LEU A 307 12.64 -27.00 -28.06
C LEU A 307 12.23 -26.00 -29.15
N LYS A 308 11.64 -26.51 -30.21
CA LYS A 308 10.90 -25.66 -31.16
C LYS A 308 9.63 -25.14 -30.48
N LYS A 309 9.18 -23.99 -30.89
CA LYS A 309 7.98 -23.33 -30.37
C LYS A 309 6.74 -24.22 -30.41
N GLU A 310 6.54 -24.95 -31.49
CA GLU A 310 5.41 -25.83 -31.71
C GLU A 310 5.44 -27.01 -30.72
N ASP A 311 6.61 -27.64 -30.57
CA ASP A 311 6.81 -28.79 -29.69
C ASP A 311 6.62 -28.37 -28.21
N TYR A 312 7.13 -27.19 -27.82
CA TYR A 312 6.94 -26.66 -26.48
C TYR A 312 5.46 -26.36 -26.19
N ARG A 313 4.76 -25.72 -27.11
CA ARG A 313 3.31 -25.46 -26.99
C ARG A 313 2.49 -26.74 -26.84
N GLU A 314 2.84 -27.79 -27.58
CA GLU A 314 2.17 -29.07 -27.48
C GLU A 314 2.42 -29.73 -26.12
N GLN A 315 3.65 -29.73 -25.63
CA GLN A 315 3.99 -30.28 -24.31
C GLN A 315 3.25 -29.50 -23.17
N VAL A 316 3.17 -28.19 -23.25
CA VAL A 316 2.39 -27.38 -22.29
C VAL A 316 0.92 -27.78 -22.28
N ARG A 317 0.31 -27.97 -23.46
CA ARG A 317 -1.10 -28.40 -23.60
C ARG A 317 -1.36 -29.82 -23.10
N LEU A 318 -0.43 -30.71 -23.25
CA LEU A 318 -0.51 -32.09 -22.78
C LEU A 318 -0.21 -32.21 -21.28
N GLY A 319 0.52 -31.23 -20.70
CA GLY A 319 0.96 -31.24 -19.31
C GLY A 319 1.91 -32.40 -19.00
N GLN A 320 2.71 -32.82 -19.99
CA GLN A 320 3.77 -33.84 -19.86
C GLN A 320 4.98 -33.44 -20.70
N PRO A 321 6.10 -33.04 -20.08
CA PRO A 321 6.30 -32.81 -18.65
C PRO A 321 5.44 -31.65 -18.10
N SER A 322 5.09 -31.74 -16.83
CA SER A 322 4.25 -30.72 -16.22
C SER A 322 5.08 -29.48 -15.79
N LEU A 323 4.58 -28.29 -16.11
CA LEU A 323 5.16 -27.01 -15.61
C LEU A 323 4.75 -26.71 -14.17
N ILE A 324 3.58 -27.20 -13.75
CA ILE A 324 3.05 -27.02 -12.41
C ILE A 324 3.11 -28.37 -11.70
N TYR A 325 3.55 -28.35 -10.46
CA TYR A 325 3.48 -29.53 -9.60
C TYR A 325 2.80 -29.19 -8.28
N PHE A 326 2.23 -30.21 -7.67
CA PHE A 326 1.67 -30.18 -6.34
C PHE A 326 2.60 -30.93 -5.40
N SER A 327 3.13 -30.26 -4.38
CA SER A 327 3.97 -30.86 -3.35
C SER A 327 3.12 -31.18 -2.14
N HIS A 328 3.18 -32.45 -1.70
CA HIS A 328 2.54 -32.97 -0.50
C HIS A 328 3.60 -33.51 0.45
N ARG A 329 3.50 -33.12 1.72
CA ARG A 329 4.37 -33.64 2.78
C ARG A 329 3.55 -34.19 3.93
N GLU A 330 3.99 -35.35 4.45
CA GLU A 330 3.45 -35.95 5.66
C GLU A 330 4.54 -36.11 6.69
N SER A 331 4.24 -35.85 7.95
CA SER A 331 5.19 -35.93 9.06
C SER A 331 4.58 -36.59 10.28
N PRO A 332 5.35 -37.44 11.00
CA PRO A 332 4.96 -37.97 12.30
C PRO A 332 5.08 -36.95 13.44
N VAL A 333 5.59 -35.76 13.17
CA VAL A 333 5.68 -34.62 14.09
C VAL A 333 5.26 -33.36 13.35
N TYR A 334 4.98 -32.28 14.09
CA TYR A 334 4.69 -30.98 13.48
C TYR A 334 5.83 -30.50 12.59
N LEU A 335 5.50 -29.91 11.45
CA LEU A 335 6.44 -29.34 10.47
C LEU A 335 6.91 -27.94 10.89
N ASP A 336 7.59 -27.91 12.05
CA ASP A 336 8.18 -26.69 12.60
C ASP A 336 9.41 -26.27 11.75
N THR A 337 9.32 -25.14 11.08
CA THR A 337 10.31 -24.70 10.11
C THR A 337 11.57 -24.12 10.80
N ARG A 338 12.72 -24.30 10.18
CA ARG A 338 13.96 -23.63 10.60
C ARG A 338 13.96 -22.16 10.17
N ASP A 339 13.30 -21.90 9.05
CA ASP A 339 13.08 -20.54 8.58
C ASP A 339 12.05 -19.86 9.48
N PRO A 340 12.40 -18.71 10.10
CA PRO A 340 11.50 -17.99 11.00
C PRO A 340 10.24 -17.43 10.29
N PHE A 341 10.14 -17.49 8.96
CA PHE A 341 8.90 -17.16 8.24
C PHE A 341 7.75 -18.12 8.56
N GLY A 342 8.04 -19.31 9.12
CA GLY A 342 7.02 -20.22 9.60
C GLY A 342 6.14 -20.83 8.49
N GLN A 343 6.66 -20.88 7.26
CA GLN A 343 6.01 -21.54 6.12
C GLN A 343 6.86 -22.73 5.70
N PRO A 344 6.36 -23.98 5.80
CA PRO A 344 7.08 -25.11 5.31
C PRO A 344 7.37 -24.96 3.81
N THR A 345 8.49 -25.55 3.41
CA THR A 345 8.87 -25.66 2.00
C THR A 345 9.13 -27.13 1.66
N PRO A 346 9.34 -27.48 0.40
CA PRO A 346 9.75 -28.85 0.07
C PRO A 346 11.00 -29.33 0.83
N ASN A 347 11.87 -28.44 1.32
CA ASN A 347 13.12 -28.76 1.98
C ASN A 347 13.25 -28.23 3.43
N ASP A 348 12.27 -27.50 3.94
CA ASP A 348 12.26 -26.98 5.30
C ASP A 348 10.90 -27.23 5.99
N PRO A 349 10.87 -27.90 7.16
CA PRO A 349 11.98 -28.57 7.81
C PRO A 349 12.53 -29.73 6.95
N PRO A 350 13.79 -30.16 7.13
CA PRO A 350 14.36 -31.26 6.34
C PRO A 350 13.54 -32.53 6.46
N THR A 351 13.41 -33.29 5.37
CA THR A 351 12.77 -34.62 5.35
C THR A 351 13.80 -35.66 5.85
N ASN A 352 13.96 -35.78 7.16
CA ASN A 352 15.00 -36.57 7.79
C ASN A 352 14.55 -37.41 8.99
N LEU A 353 13.29 -37.30 9.41
CA LEU A 353 12.74 -38.12 10.47
C LEU A 353 12.07 -39.37 9.86
N SER A 354 12.28 -40.52 10.50
CA SER A 354 11.66 -41.78 10.10
C SER A 354 10.14 -41.64 10.03
N GLY A 355 9.54 -42.09 8.93
CA GLY A 355 8.11 -41.98 8.65
C GLY A 355 7.69 -40.67 7.95
N MET A 356 8.59 -39.70 7.74
CA MET A 356 8.30 -38.57 6.86
C MET A 356 8.16 -39.04 5.41
N VAL A 357 7.15 -38.49 4.73
CA VAL A 357 6.90 -38.70 3.31
C VAL A 357 6.81 -37.37 2.60
N ARG A 358 7.41 -37.25 1.41
CA ARG A 358 7.29 -36.14 0.49
C ARG A 358 6.93 -36.67 -0.88
N MET A 359 5.94 -36.05 -1.51
CA MET A 359 5.54 -36.36 -2.88
C MET A 359 5.38 -35.09 -3.72
N GLU A 360 5.63 -35.25 -5.01
CA GLU A 360 5.23 -34.26 -6.00
C GLU A 360 4.35 -34.93 -7.04
N LEU A 361 3.19 -34.36 -7.28
CA LEU A 361 2.24 -34.81 -8.27
C LEU A 361 2.08 -33.78 -9.37
N ASP A 362 1.77 -34.19 -10.57
CA ASP A 362 1.28 -33.24 -11.56
C ASP A 362 -0.18 -32.81 -11.25
N PRO A 363 -0.73 -31.80 -11.94
CA PRO A 363 -2.10 -31.34 -11.68
C PRO A 363 -3.20 -32.38 -11.99
N GLN A 364 -2.86 -33.46 -12.66
CA GLN A 364 -3.79 -34.61 -12.89
C GLN A 364 -3.70 -35.63 -11.76
N GLY A 365 -2.71 -35.53 -10.88
CA GLY A 365 -2.49 -36.42 -9.74
C GLY A 365 -1.55 -37.58 -10.04
N ARG A 366 -0.71 -37.49 -11.08
CA ARG A 366 0.30 -38.52 -11.41
C ARG A 366 1.60 -38.20 -10.67
N LEU A 367 2.26 -39.24 -10.18
CA LEU A 367 3.48 -39.15 -9.39
C LEU A 367 4.66 -38.69 -10.23
N ILE A 368 5.36 -37.63 -9.76
CA ILE A 368 6.61 -37.12 -10.33
C ILE A 368 7.78 -37.44 -9.40
N LEU A 369 7.62 -37.22 -8.10
CA LEU A 369 8.64 -37.43 -7.05
C LEU A 369 7.97 -38.15 -5.88
N PHE A 370 8.68 -39.15 -5.33
CA PHE A 370 8.37 -39.75 -4.04
C PHE A 370 9.63 -39.90 -3.22
N GLN A 371 9.58 -39.48 -1.96
CA GLN A 371 10.63 -39.62 -0.99
C GLN A 371 10.04 -40.03 0.35
N ALA A 372 10.59 -41.05 0.98
CA ALA A 372 10.17 -41.50 2.29
C ALA A 372 11.39 -41.87 3.13
N VAL A 373 11.39 -41.50 4.38
CA VAL A 373 12.49 -41.80 5.30
C VAL A 373 12.23 -43.14 5.97
N PRO A 374 13.07 -44.17 5.71
CA PRO A 374 12.90 -45.45 6.34
C PRO A 374 13.17 -45.40 7.86
N PRO A 375 12.75 -46.44 8.61
CA PRO A 375 13.06 -46.54 10.03
C PRO A 375 14.57 -46.47 10.28
N GLN A 376 14.94 -45.76 11.35
CA GLN A 376 16.36 -45.63 11.75
C GLN A 376 16.89 -46.94 12.33
N LEU A 377 16.03 -47.74 12.99
CA LEU A 377 16.38 -49.03 13.57
C LEU A 377 15.88 -50.15 12.65
N ASP A 378 16.77 -51.09 12.36
CA ASP A 378 16.42 -52.30 11.64
C ASP A 378 15.95 -53.37 12.61
N GLU A 379 14.65 -53.63 12.66
CA GLU A 379 14.04 -54.67 13.52
C GLU A 379 14.21 -56.09 13.00
N GLY A 380 15.06 -56.29 11.97
CA GLY A 380 15.40 -57.62 11.46
C GLY A 380 14.29 -58.24 10.59
N ALA A 381 13.28 -57.51 10.14
CA ALA A 381 12.28 -58.03 9.21
C ALA A 381 12.94 -58.41 7.88
N PRO A 382 12.58 -59.59 7.29
CA PRO A 382 13.17 -60.04 6.03
C PRO A 382 12.87 -59.03 4.92
N ALA A 383 13.87 -58.78 4.08
CA ALA A 383 13.70 -57.98 2.87
C ALA A 383 12.68 -58.70 1.93
N GLN A 384 11.71 -57.96 1.44
CA GLN A 384 10.79 -58.41 0.43
C GLN A 384 11.14 -57.74 -0.90
N PRO A 385 11.00 -58.41 -2.05
CA PRO A 385 11.23 -57.76 -3.33
C PRO A 385 10.20 -56.64 -3.57
N MET A 386 10.67 -55.54 -4.11
CA MET A 386 9.81 -54.40 -4.44
C MET A 386 8.97 -54.67 -5.69
N ASP A 387 7.66 -54.44 -5.60
CA ASP A 387 6.78 -54.41 -6.77
C ASP A 387 6.85 -53.00 -7.43
N TRP A 388 7.75 -52.85 -8.39
CA TRP A 388 8.00 -51.61 -9.09
C TRP A 388 6.81 -51.10 -9.92
N ARG A 389 5.87 -52.00 -10.30
CA ARG A 389 4.65 -51.62 -11.05
C ARG A 389 3.81 -50.60 -10.32
N LYS A 390 3.77 -50.67 -9.00
CA LYS A 390 3.04 -49.70 -8.17
C LYS A 390 3.47 -48.25 -8.40
N LEU A 391 4.77 -48.02 -8.67
CA LEU A 391 5.31 -46.68 -8.95
C LEU A 391 4.93 -46.23 -10.37
N PHE A 392 4.99 -47.14 -11.37
CA PHE A 392 4.55 -46.84 -12.71
C PHE A 392 3.05 -46.54 -12.78
N ASP A 393 2.22 -47.30 -12.07
CA ASP A 393 0.79 -47.04 -11.95
C ASP A 393 0.50 -45.69 -11.31
N ALA A 394 1.23 -45.34 -10.22
CA ALA A 394 1.09 -44.07 -9.56
C ALA A 394 1.54 -42.88 -10.45
N ALA A 395 2.55 -43.10 -11.30
CA ALA A 395 3.01 -42.10 -12.27
C ALA A 395 2.18 -42.09 -13.57
N GLY A 396 1.22 -43.00 -13.73
CA GLY A 396 0.42 -43.12 -14.94
C GLY A 396 1.25 -43.51 -16.17
N LEU A 397 2.27 -44.34 -15.98
CA LEU A 397 3.20 -44.77 -17.04
C LEU A 397 2.97 -46.24 -17.44
N ASP A 398 3.03 -46.51 -18.73
CA ASP A 398 3.04 -47.87 -19.24
C ASP A 398 4.45 -48.50 -19.13
N PRO A 399 4.68 -49.48 -18.24
CA PRO A 399 6.00 -50.08 -18.05
C PRO A 399 6.64 -50.65 -19.32
N SER A 400 5.83 -51.06 -20.32
CA SER A 400 6.34 -51.63 -21.57
C SER A 400 7.17 -50.66 -22.43
N ARG A 401 7.02 -49.38 -22.19
CA ARG A 401 7.75 -48.29 -22.89
C ARG A 401 9.02 -47.86 -22.21
N TRP A 402 9.33 -48.43 -21.07
CA TRP A 402 10.48 -48.07 -20.28
C TRP A 402 11.45 -49.24 -20.23
N THR A 403 12.68 -48.98 -20.66
CA THR A 403 13.77 -49.95 -20.69
C THR A 403 14.59 -49.79 -19.40
N GLU A 404 14.80 -50.88 -18.71
CA GLU A 404 15.68 -50.91 -17.51
C GLU A 404 17.08 -50.48 -17.90
N ALA A 405 17.67 -49.56 -17.10
CA ALA A 405 18.96 -48.98 -17.30
C ALA A 405 19.77 -49.03 -16.00
N ALA A 406 21.10 -48.86 -16.09
CA ALA A 406 21.93 -48.77 -14.90
C ALA A 406 21.57 -47.49 -14.10
N SER A 407 21.33 -47.65 -12.80
CA SER A 407 21.10 -46.49 -11.91
C SER A 407 22.37 -45.66 -11.82
N GLN A 408 22.19 -44.33 -12.01
CA GLN A 408 23.27 -43.37 -12.01
C GLN A 408 23.31 -42.54 -10.72
N GLU A 409 22.17 -42.40 -10.03
CA GLU A 409 22.05 -41.56 -8.86
C GLU A 409 22.04 -42.39 -7.56
N ILE A 410 22.57 -41.85 -6.51
CA ILE A 410 22.49 -42.40 -5.16
C ILE A 410 21.32 -41.71 -4.45
N PRO A 411 20.28 -42.46 -4.07
CA PRO A 411 19.15 -41.94 -3.33
C PRO A 411 19.57 -41.21 -2.02
N PRO A 412 18.78 -40.27 -1.51
CA PRO A 412 19.12 -39.52 -0.29
C PRO A 412 18.99 -40.35 1.00
N TYR A 413 18.24 -41.46 0.95
CA TYR A 413 17.93 -42.32 2.10
C TYR A 413 18.51 -43.74 1.94
N SER A 414 18.59 -44.48 3.04
CA SER A 414 19.02 -45.90 3.01
C SER A 414 18.10 -46.73 2.13
N PHE A 415 18.69 -47.65 1.37
CA PHE A 415 18.01 -48.54 0.46
C PHE A 415 18.74 -49.89 0.42
N ASP A 416 18.02 -50.94 0.05
CA ASP A 416 18.56 -52.30 -0.22
C ASP A 416 18.42 -52.67 -1.70
N GLU A 417 17.48 -52.07 -2.41
CA GLU A 417 17.27 -52.27 -3.85
C GLU A 417 17.13 -50.92 -4.57
N ARG A 418 17.72 -50.79 -5.74
CA ARG A 418 17.55 -49.62 -6.63
C ARG A 418 17.47 -50.04 -8.08
N LYS A 419 16.66 -49.33 -8.83
CA LYS A 419 16.50 -49.53 -10.28
C LYS A 419 16.36 -48.19 -11.00
N ALA A 420 16.67 -48.19 -12.27
CA ALA A 420 16.45 -47.07 -13.16
C ALA A 420 15.88 -47.52 -14.49
N TRP A 421 15.16 -46.62 -15.13
CA TRP A 421 14.61 -46.86 -16.47
C TRP A 421 14.77 -45.59 -17.30
N THR A 422 14.91 -45.78 -18.61
CA THR A 422 14.85 -44.73 -19.62
C THR A 422 13.70 -44.98 -20.57
N GLY A 423 13.04 -43.90 -20.98
CA GLY A 423 11.88 -43.99 -21.87
C GLY A 423 11.48 -42.62 -22.36
N THR A 424 10.26 -42.57 -22.92
CA THR A 424 9.66 -41.32 -23.40
C THR A 424 8.19 -41.32 -23.07
N PHE A 425 7.57 -40.14 -22.99
CA PHE A 425 6.10 -40.07 -22.93
C PHE A 425 5.48 -40.38 -24.31
N ASP A 426 4.21 -40.83 -24.32
CA ASP A 426 3.49 -41.20 -25.52
C ASP A 426 3.46 -40.11 -26.57
N HIS A 427 3.29 -38.90 -26.14
CA HIS A 427 3.11 -37.72 -27.00
C HIS A 427 4.39 -36.94 -27.24
N THR A 428 5.51 -37.32 -26.59
CA THR A 428 6.81 -36.65 -26.77
C THR A 428 7.94 -37.67 -26.99
N PRO A 429 7.89 -38.42 -28.11
CA PRO A 429 8.83 -39.51 -28.36
C PRO A 429 10.28 -39.06 -28.50
N ASN A 430 10.51 -37.78 -28.81
CA ASN A 430 11.85 -37.18 -28.98
C ASN A 430 12.44 -36.63 -27.68
N LEU A 431 11.69 -36.67 -26.56
CA LEU A 431 12.16 -36.15 -25.28
C LEU A 431 12.58 -37.32 -24.38
N PRO A 432 13.88 -37.57 -24.20
CA PRO A 432 14.34 -38.64 -23.35
C PRO A 432 14.02 -38.35 -21.89
N MET A 433 13.36 -39.27 -21.25
CA MET A 433 13.01 -39.23 -19.83
C MET A 433 13.72 -40.33 -19.07
N ARG A 434 13.93 -40.12 -17.79
CA ARG A 434 14.59 -41.05 -16.89
C ARG A 434 13.78 -41.22 -15.61
N ILE A 435 13.75 -42.43 -15.09
CA ILE A 435 13.24 -42.79 -13.77
C ILE A 435 14.43 -43.35 -12.96
N GLU A 436 14.60 -42.80 -11.76
CA GLU A 436 15.44 -43.38 -10.71
C GLU A 436 14.54 -43.77 -9.54
N ALA A 437 14.69 -44.99 -9.02
CA ALA A 437 13.90 -45.45 -7.89
C ALA A 437 14.74 -46.31 -6.95
N ALA A 438 14.35 -46.31 -5.67
CA ALA A 438 14.95 -47.14 -4.65
C ALA A 438 13.91 -47.63 -3.64
N ALA A 439 14.17 -48.76 -3.04
CA ALA A 439 13.33 -49.41 -2.05
C ALA A 439 14.14 -49.82 -0.81
N TRP A 440 13.46 -49.90 0.31
CA TRP A 440 13.94 -50.50 1.56
C TRP A 440 12.96 -51.54 2.03
N LYS A 441 13.44 -52.80 2.08
CA LYS A 441 12.62 -53.97 2.49
C LYS A 441 11.27 -54.06 1.76
N GLY A 442 11.28 -53.85 0.45
CA GLY A 442 10.10 -53.95 -0.41
C GLY A 442 9.16 -52.72 -0.36
N ARG A 443 9.51 -51.66 0.35
CA ARG A 443 8.79 -50.38 0.31
C ARG A 443 9.60 -49.33 -0.44
N PRO A 444 8.99 -48.54 -1.34
CA PRO A 444 9.72 -47.52 -2.06
C PRO A 444 10.14 -46.38 -1.09
N VAL A 445 11.41 -45.97 -1.15
CA VAL A 445 11.94 -44.84 -0.39
C VAL A 445 12.33 -43.67 -1.28
N PHE A 446 12.43 -43.95 -2.59
CA PHE A 446 12.74 -42.90 -3.57
C PHE A 446 12.14 -43.26 -4.93
N PHE A 447 11.60 -42.29 -5.61
CA PHE A 447 11.21 -42.31 -7.03
C PHE A 447 11.29 -40.92 -7.57
N GLU A 448 11.89 -40.73 -8.73
CA GLU A 448 11.94 -39.47 -9.43
C GLU A 448 11.86 -39.67 -10.94
N LEU A 449 10.91 -38.99 -11.60
CA LEU A 449 10.74 -38.95 -13.04
C LEU A 449 11.24 -37.62 -13.55
N PHE A 450 12.29 -37.60 -14.34
CA PHE A 450 12.91 -36.34 -14.77
C PHE A 450 13.46 -36.42 -16.20
N GLY A 451 13.74 -35.26 -16.79
CA GLY A 451 14.33 -35.09 -18.11
C GLY A 451 15.67 -34.39 -18.08
N PRO A 452 16.21 -34.01 -19.28
CA PRO A 452 17.56 -33.46 -19.43
C PRO A 452 17.81 -32.12 -18.72
N TRP A 453 16.76 -31.43 -18.29
CA TRP A 453 16.86 -30.14 -17.59
C TRP A 453 17.24 -30.27 -16.12
N ARG A 454 17.01 -31.42 -15.54
CA ARG A 454 17.24 -31.67 -14.13
C ARG A 454 18.73 -31.85 -13.86
N LEU A 455 19.24 -31.05 -12.93
CA LEU A 455 20.60 -31.17 -12.41
C LEU A 455 20.57 -31.87 -11.04
N PRO A 456 21.52 -32.76 -10.74
CA PRO A 456 21.57 -33.44 -9.44
C PRO A 456 21.70 -32.44 -8.30
N MET A 457 20.71 -32.37 -7.44
CA MET A 457 20.60 -31.30 -6.40
C MET A 457 21.81 -31.25 -5.45
N ARG A 458 22.42 -32.40 -5.12
CA ARG A 458 23.55 -32.47 -4.20
C ARG A 458 24.90 -32.15 -4.86
N MET A 459 24.93 -32.00 -6.18
CA MET A 459 26.12 -31.73 -6.97
C MET A 459 26.07 -30.40 -7.71
N GLN A 460 25.03 -29.62 -7.52
CA GLN A 460 24.88 -28.34 -8.22
C GLN A 460 26.02 -27.38 -7.82
N PRO A 461 26.96 -27.06 -8.71
CA PRO A 461 27.69 -25.82 -8.56
C PRO A 461 26.65 -24.69 -8.77
N ARG A 462 26.70 -23.63 -7.97
CA ARG A 462 25.99 -22.41 -8.29
C ARG A 462 26.35 -22.04 -9.73
N GLY A 463 25.41 -22.17 -10.66
CA GLY A 463 25.66 -21.90 -12.07
C GLY A 463 26.29 -20.51 -12.24
N PRO A 464 27.18 -20.30 -13.21
CA PRO A 464 27.79 -19.00 -13.44
C PRO A 464 26.68 -18.01 -13.76
N GLN A 465 26.43 -17.08 -12.85
CA GLN A 465 25.52 -15.96 -13.12
C GLN A 465 26.09 -15.20 -14.33
N THR A 466 25.25 -14.91 -15.31
CA THR A 466 25.66 -14.07 -16.44
C THR A 466 26.19 -12.74 -15.92
N ALA A 467 27.13 -12.14 -16.64
CA ALA A 467 27.66 -10.82 -16.27
C ALA A 467 26.54 -9.79 -16.09
N GLY A 468 25.52 -9.84 -16.94
CA GLY A 468 24.33 -8.99 -16.84
C GLY A 468 23.54 -9.18 -15.54
N ALA A 469 23.26 -10.43 -15.14
CA ALA A 469 22.56 -10.73 -13.89
C ALA A 469 23.35 -10.26 -12.66
N ARG A 470 24.67 -10.40 -12.66
CA ARG A 470 25.54 -9.87 -11.59
C ARG A 470 25.49 -8.34 -11.50
N VAL A 471 25.62 -7.66 -12.65
CA VAL A 471 25.54 -6.18 -12.71
C VAL A 471 24.20 -5.68 -12.23
N SER A 472 23.09 -6.29 -12.69
CA SER A 472 21.72 -5.92 -12.25
C SER A 472 21.53 -6.18 -10.75
N GLY A 473 22.05 -7.28 -10.23
CA GLY A 473 22.00 -7.59 -8.79
C GLY A 473 22.75 -6.55 -7.95
N TRP A 474 23.99 -6.22 -8.32
CA TRP A 474 24.75 -5.17 -7.63
C TRP A 474 24.10 -3.80 -7.74
N PHE A 475 23.56 -3.44 -8.91
CA PHE A 475 22.81 -2.20 -9.09
C PHE A 475 21.64 -2.10 -8.12
N LEU A 476 20.82 -3.15 -8.00
CA LEU A 476 19.68 -3.17 -7.08
C LEU A 476 20.12 -3.06 -5.61
N ILE A 477 21.18 -3.78 -5.22
CA ILE A 477 21.73 -3.72 -3.86
C ILE A 477 22.22 -2.30 -3.54
N ILE A 478 22.99 -1.68 -4.42
CA ILE A 478 23.49 -0.31 -4.24
C ILE A 478 22.31 0.66 -4.16
N LEU A 479 21.30 0.52 -5.03
CA LEU A 479 20.11 1.36 -5.04
C LEU A 479 19.32 1.25 -3.72
N ILE A 480 19.12 0.03 -3.21
CA ILE A 480 18.47 -0.22 -1.93
C ILE A 480 19.23 0.48 -0.80
N TRP A 481 20.58 0.36 -0.76
CA TRP A 481 21.38 1.03 0.24
C TRP A 481 21.33 2.55 0.15
N ILE A 482 21.32 3.13 -1.07
CA ILE A 482 21.12 4.57 -1.28
C ILE A 482 19.77 5.02 -0.71
N VAL A 483 18.71 4.24 -0.97
CA VAL A 483 17.37 4.53 -0.44
C VAL A 483 17.36 4.46 1.08
N ILE A 484 17.87 3.38 1.67
CA ILE A 484 17.88 3.18 3.12
C ILE A 484 18.70 4.28 3.82
N VAL A 485 19.94 4.49 3.41
CA VAL A 485 20.85 5.46 4.05
C VAL A 485 20.35 6.89 3.82
N GLY A 486 19.92 7.20 2.60
CA GLY A 486 19.40 8.52 2.25
C GLY A 486 18.11 8.85 2.99
N ALA A 487 17.17 7.90 3.05
CA ALA A 487 15.92 8.09 3.76
C ALA A 487 16.14 8.22 5.28
N LEU A 488 17.00 7.38 5.85
CA LEU A 488 17.33 7.43 7.27
C LEU A 488 17.98 8.77 7.65
N TRP A 489 18.97 9.21 6.86
CA TRP A 489 19.64 10.49 7.11
C TRP A 489 18.69 11.69 7.01
N LEU A 490 17.90 11.77 5.92
CA LEU A 490 16.93 12.85 5.72
C LEU A 490 15.79 12.78 6.72
N GLY A 491 15.24 11.60 6.99
CA GLY A 491 14.15 11.41 7.95
C GLY A 491 14.55 11.81 9.36
N LEU A 492 15.70 11.37 9.85
CA LEU A 492 16.23 11.77 11.16
C LEU A 492 16.53 13.27 11.23
N ARG A 493 17.08 13.85 10.16
CA ARG A 493 17.32 15.30 10.08
C ARG A 493 16.02 16.09 10.18
N ASN A 494 15.00 15.69 9.43
CA ASN A 494 13.69 16.36 9.44
C ASN A 494 12.99 16.19 10.79
N PHE A 495 13.05 14.99 11.37
CA PHE A 495 12.48 14.69 12.68
C PHE A 495 13.11 15.56 13.78
N ARG A 496 14.46 15.62 13.84
CA ARG A 496 15.18 16.48 14.81
C ARG A 496 14.91 17.98 14.61
N ALA A 497 14.65 18.39 13.38
CA ALA A 497 14.33 19.78 13.05
C ALA A 497 12.84 20.14 13.26
N GLY A 498 11.99 19.17 13.68
CA GLY A 498 10.55 19.38 13.89
C GLY A 498 9.76 19.72 12.62
N ARG A 499 10.28 19.35 11.43
CA ARG A 499 9.73 19.81 10.14
C ARG A 499 8.75 18.81 9.48
N GLY A 500 8.73 17.55 9.92
CA GLY A 500 7.93 16.49 9.30
C GLY A 500 6.55 16.33 9.94
N ASP A 501 5.60 15.83 9.15
CA ASP A 501 4.29 15.38 9.62
C ASP A 501 4.41 14.04 10.35
N THR A 502 4.74 14.08 11.64
CA THR A 502 4.91 12.88 12.47
C THR A 502 3.60 12.11 12.65
N SER A 503 2.46 12.82 12.69
CA SER A 503 1.14 12.22 12.87
C SER A 503 0.70 11.44 11.62
N GLY A 504 0.86 12.03 10.44
CA GLY A 504 0.61 11.35 9.16
C GLY A 504 1.54 10.17 8.95
N ALA A 505 2.85 10.35 9.22
CA ALA A 505 3.83 9.26 9.15
C ALA A 505 3.46 8.08 10.04
N LEU A 506 3.00 8.35 11.28
CA LEU A 506 2.60 7.31 12.22
C LEU A 506 1.32 6.56 11.76
N ARG A 507 0.34 7.30 11.20
CA ARG A 507 -0.88 6.67 10.66
C ARG A 507 -0.57 5.70 9.52
N VAL A 508 0.25 6.10 8.56
CA VAL A 508 0.66 5.25 7.43
C VAL A 508 1.47 4.04 7.93
N ALA A 509 2.38 4.25 8.88
CA ALA A 509 3.17 3.19 9.49
C ALA A 509 2.31 2.19 10.28
N ALA A 510 1.32 2.66 11.04
CA ALA A 510 0.39 1.82 11.78
C ALA A 510 -0.46 0.94 10.83
N VAL A 511 -0.97 1.51 9.74
CA VAL A 511 -1.65 0.76 8.68
C VAL A 511 -0.70 -0.31 8.11
N GLY A 512 0.56 0.05 7.85
CA GLY A 512 1.59 -0.87 7.39
C GLY A 512 1.83 -2.04 8.34
N LEU A 513 1.99 -1.74 9.64
CA LEU A 513 2.17 -2.75 10.67
C LEU A 513 1.00 -3.74 10.70
N ILE A 514 -0.23 -3.23 10.74
CA ILE A 514 -1.44 -4.05 10.85
C ILE A 514 -1.56 -4.98 9.63
N PHE A 515 -1.53 -4.43 8.43
CA PHE A 515 -1.74 -5.23 7.21
C PHE A 515 -0.59 -6.22 6.95
N GLN A 516 0.67 -5.81 7.17
CA GLN A 516 1.81 -6.70 6.99
C GLN A 516 1.78 -7.86 7.99
N SER A 517 1.65 -7.57 9.29
CA SER A 517 1.61 -8.61 10.31
C SER A 517 0.41 -9.55 10.13
N SER A 518 -0.77 -9.00 9.83
CA SER A 518 -1.96 -9.81 9.55
C SER A 518 -1.79 -10.70 8.33
N SER A 519 -1.17 -10.18 7.25
CA SER A 519 -0.87 -10.96 6.05
C SER A 519 -0.03 -12.19 6.36
N GLU A 520 1.04 -12.01 7.11
CA GLU A 520 1.96 -13.10 7.41
C GLU A 520 1.36 -14.10 8.40
N ILE A 521 0.65 -13.62 9.44
CA ILE A 521 -0.02 -14.50 10.43
C ILE A 521 -1.08 -15.38 9.76
N VAL A 522 -1.85 -14.84 8.81
CA VAL A 522 -2.86 -15.63 8.07
C VAL A 522 -2.23 -16.74 7.23
N ARG A 523 -1.00 -16.53 6.75
CA ARG A 523 -0.27 -17.51 5.93
C ARG A 523 0.61 -18.46 6.74
N LEU A 524 0.73 -18.23 8.06
CA LEU A 524 1.56 -19.04 8.92
C LEU A 524 1.08 -20.49 8.94
N HIS A 525 2.00 -21.44 8.87
CA HIS A 525 1.71 -22.84 9.18
C HIS A 525 1.69 -23.01 10.70
N HIS A 526 0.52 -23.31 11.23
CA HIS A 526 0.30 -23.37 12.68
C HIS A 526 0.90 -24.62 13.31
N VAL A 527 1.80 -24.40 14.25
CA VAL A 527 2.46 -25.46 15.03
C VAL A 527 2.24 -25.22 16.53
N PRO A 528 2.34 -26.24 17.40
CA PRO A 528 2.21 -26.04 18.83
C PRO A 528 3.27 -25.09 19.39
N PRO A 529 2.97 -24.37 20.53
CA PRO A 529 3.99 -23.61 21.22
C PRO A 529 5.16 -24.51 21.69
N PRO A 530 6.42 -24.00 21.69
CA PRO A 530 6.81 -22.59 21.52
C PRO A 530 6.99 -22.12 20.07
N GLY A 531 6.99 -23.00 19.05
CA GLY A 531 7.25 -22.68 17.65
C GLY A 531 6.33 -21.56 17.14
N GLU A 532 5.01 -21.71 17.36
CA GLU A 532 4.00 -20.71 16.99
C GLU A 532 4.33 -19.30 17.48
N VAL A 533 4.75 -19.18 18.77
CA VAL A 533 5.07 -17.89 19.38
C VAL A 533 6.30 -17.26 18.71
N VAL A 534 7.30 -18.07 18.37
CA VAL A 534 8.54 -17.60 17.73
C VAL A 534 8.22 -17.09 16.33
N HIS A 535 7.45 -17.84 15.54
CA HIS A 535 7.06 -17.44 14.20
C HIS A 535 6.20 -16.18 14.21
N ALA A 536 5.18 -16.12 15.06
CA ALA A 536 4.32 -14.94 15.20
C ALA A 536 5.11 -13.69 15.62
N ALA A 537 6.03 -13.82 16.59
CA ALA A 537 6.90 -12.72 17.01
C ALA A 537 7.80 -12.22 15.89
N TYR A 538 8.35 -13.14 15.08
CA TYR A 538 9.16 -12.78 13.92
C TYR A 538 8.34 -12.02 12.87
N GLN A 539 7.12 -12.47 12.58
CA GLN A 539 6.22 -11.82 11.62
C GLN A 539 5.82 -10.42 12.08
N ILE A 540 5.56 -10.24 13.38
CA ILE A 540 5.33 -8.90 13.95
C ILE A 540 6.59 -8.04 13.80
N GLY A 541 7.79 -8.63 14.01
CA GLY A 541 9.07 -7.96 13.79
C GLY A 541 9.26 -7.46 12.35
N ILE A 542 8.90 -8.27 11.35
CA ILE A 542 8.87 -7.85 9.93
C ILE A 542 7.85 -6.73 9.72
N GLY A 543 6.66 -6.83 10.31
CA GLY A 543 5.66 -5.77 10.28
C GLY A 543 6.18 -4.44 10.85
N LEU A 544 6.91 -4.49 11.96
CA LEU A 544 7.56 -3.32 12.55
C LEU A 544 8.66 -2.75 11.64
N LEU A 545 9.45 -3.60 10.99
CA LEU A 545 10.46 -3.17 10.03
C LEU A 545 9.84 -2.45 8.82
N VAL A 546 8.75 -2.99 8.26
CA VAL A 546 8.00 -2.36 7.17
C VAL A 546 7.41 -1.02 7.62
N ALA A 547 6.78 -0.98 8.79
CA ALA A 547 6.22 0.23 9.38
C ALA A 547 7.29 1.31 9.60
N ALA A 548 8.45 0.94 10.17
CA ALA A 548 9.57 1.85 10.36
C ALA A 548 10.13 2.36 9.03
N SER A 549 10.23 1.51 8.01
CA SER A 549 10.69 1.88 6.67
C SER A 549 9.75 2.89 6.01
N VAL A 550 8.44 2.65 6.07
CA VAL A 550 7.41 3.56 5.56
C VAL A 550 7.45 4.88 6.31
N TRP A 551 7.57 4.85 7.64
CA TRP A 551 7.69 6.05 8.47
C TRP A 551 8.92 6.89 8.09
N VAL A 552 10.08 6.26 7.97
CA VAL A 552 11.34 6.93 7.59
C VAL A 552 11.27 7.53 6.20
N LEU A 553 10.76 6.79 5.21
CA LEU A 553 10.59 7.27 3.83
C LEU A 553 9.65 8.48 3.78
N TYR A 554 8.52 8.40 4.47
CA TYR A 554 7.56 9.50 4.54
C TYR A 554 8.18 10.74 5.19
N MET A 555 8.80 10.61 6.36
CA MET A 555 9.49 11.70 7.07
C MET A 555 10.64 12.30 6.27
N ALA A 556 11.31 11.49 5.43
CA ALA A 556 12.40 11.98 4.58
C ALA A 556 11.91 12.90 3.46
N MET A 557 10.74 12.63 2.87
CA MET A 557 10.25 13.31 1.67
C MET A 557 9.23 14.40 1.96
N GLU A 558 8.32 14.14 2.90
CA GLU A 558 7.11 14.93 3.10
C GLU A 558 7.37 16.44 3.23
N PRO A 559 8.35 16.92 4.05
CA PRO A 559 8.58 18.35 4.19
C PRO A 559 9.01 19.04 2.89
N TYR A 560 9.76 18.31 2.05
CA TYR A 560 10.23 18.82 0.76
C TYR A 560 9.14 18.83 -0.28
N LEU A 561 8.30 17.79 -0.32
CA LEU A 561 7.15 17.69 -1.22
C LEU A 561 6.12 18.77 -0.87
N ARG A 562 5.80 18.92 0.40
CA ARG A 562 4.88 19.96 0.91
C ARG A 562 5.31 21.37 0.51
N ARG A 563 6.61 21.62 0.50
CA ARG A 563 7.16 22.92 0.11
C ARG A 563 7.23 23.13 -1.40
N ARG A 564 7.53 22.10 -2.20
CA ARG A 564 7.82 22.23 -3.65
C ARG A 564 6.75 21.63 -4.56
N TRP A 565 6.05 20.62 -4.10
CA TRP A 565 5.01 19.90 -4.84
C TRP A 565 3.82 19.55 -3.95
N PRO A 566 3.21 20.53 -3.27
CA PRO A 566 2.13 20.27 -2.32
C PRO A 566 0.95 19.55 -2.96
N GLN A 567 0.67 19.82 -4.24
CA GLN A 567 -0.40 19.17 -5.01
C GLN A 567 -0.27 17.63 -5.04
N SER A 568 0.97 17.11 -4.99
CA SER A 568 1.21 15.66 -4.97
C SER A 568 0.77 14.99 -3.66
N LEU A 569 0.58 15.77 -2.58
CA LEU A 569 0.23 15.30 -1.26
C LEU A 569 -1.25 15.52 -0.90
N ILE A 570 -1.99 16.40 -1.59
CA ILE A 570 -3.35 16.81 -1.18
C ILE A 570 -4.27 15.61 -0.98
N SER A 571 -4.41 14.77 -1.99
CA SER A 571 -5.29 13.59 -1.89
C SER A 571 -4.77 12.55 -0.91
N TRP A 572 -3.46 12.40 -0.78
CA TRP A 572 -2.82 11.52 0.20
C TRP A 572 -3.10 11.97 1.63
N THR A 573 -2.90 13.25 1.92
CA THR A 573 -3.13 13.81 3.26
C THR A 573 -4.62 13.73 3.63
N ARG A 574 -5.54 14.10 2.72
CA ARG A 574 -6.99 13.96 2.93
C ARG A 574 -7.40 12.51 3.20
N PHE A 575 -6.86 11.56 2.43
CA PHE A 575 -7.14 10.13 2.62
C PHE A 575 -6.78 9.66 4.03
N PHE A 576 -5.55 9.96 4.50
CA PHE A 576 -5.08 9.56 5.83
C PHE A 576 -5.62 10.43 6.98
N SER A 577 -6.24 11.58 6.68
CA SER A 577 -7.01 12.38 7.67
C SER A 577 -8.44 11.87 7.86
N GLY A 578 -8.87 10.87 7.06
CA GLY A 578 -10.20 10.27 7.16
C GLY A 578 -11.21 10.81 6.14
N ASP A 579 -10.84 11.80 5.31
CA ASP A 579 -11.70 12.39 4.28
C ASP A 579 -11.74 11.52 3.00
N VAL A 580 -11.94 10.22 3.18
CA VAL A 580 -11.92 9.24 2.07
C VAL A 580 -13.03 9.45 1.04
N ARG A 581 -14.13 10.13 1.43
CA ARG A 581 -15.25 10.45 0.55
C ARG A 581 -15.12 11.79 -0.18
N ASP A 582 -14.03 12.49 0.04
CA ASP A 582 -13.73 13.73 -0.67
C ASP A 582 -13.70 13.48 -2.19
N PRO A 583 -14.36 14.33 -3.02
CA PRO A 583 -14.45 14.12 -4.47
C PRO A 583 -13.08 14.07 -5.18
N LEU A 584 -12.08 14.82 -4.71
CA LEU A 584 -10.72 14.78 -5.24
C LEU A 584 -10.05 13.44 -4.92
N VAL A 585 -10.14 12.99 -3.65
CA VAL A 585 -9.58 11.71 -3.21
C VAL A 585 -10.19 10.58 -4.02
N ALA A 586 -11.51 10.54 -4.10
CA ALA A 586 -12.24 9.51 -4.85
C ALA A 586 -11.92 9.56 -6.36
N GLY A 587 -11.80 10.76 -6.93
CA GLY A 587 -11.38 10.95 -8.34
C GLY A 587 -9.98 10.41 -8.61
N HIS A 588 -9.04 10.64 -7.70
CA HIS A 588 -7.66 10.13 -7.78
C HIS A 588 -7.60 8.60 -7.62
N ILE A 589 -8.43 8.02 -6.73
CA ILE A 589 -8.58 6.57 -6.61
C ILE A 589 -9.11 5.97 -7.91
N LEU A 590 -10.15 6.55 -8.50
CA LEU A 590 -10.74 6.08 -9.76
C LEU A 590 -9.74 6.15 -10.92
N ALA A 591 -9.01 7.27 -11.05
CA ALA A 591 -7.99 7.46 -12.09
C ALA A 591 -6.84 6.46 -11.92
N GLY A 592 -6.33 6.29 -10.69
CA GLY A 592 -5.30 5.31 -10.38
C GLY A 592 -5.75 3.87 -10.67
N THR A 593 -7.02 3.55 -10.37
CA THR A 593 -7.61 2.25 -10.70
C THR A 593 -7.66 2.02 -12.21
N ALA A 594 -8.13 3.00 -12.98
CA ALA A 594 -8.21 2.90 -14.45
C ALA A 594 -6.81 2.73 -15.08
N LEU A 595 -5.82 3.48 -14.61
CA LEU A 595 -4.44 3.37 -15.07
C LEU A 595 -3.81 2.01 -14.68
N GLY A 596 -4.05 1.52 -13.47
CA GLY A 596 -3.59 0.20 -13.05
C GLY A 596 -4.14 -0.93 -13.92
N VAL A 597 -5.43 -0.88 -14.24
CA VAL A 597 -6.05 -1.83 -15.19
C VAL A 597 -5.43 -1.70 -16.58
N ALA A 598 -5.14 -0.47 -17.04
CA ALA A 598 -4.49 -0.25 -18.34
C ALA A 598 -3.10 -0.90 -18.39
N PHE A 599 -2.30 -0.73 -17.35
CA PHE A 599 -0.97 -1.34 -17.28
C PHE A 599 -1.01 -2.86 -17.16
N THR A 600 -1.98 -3.39 -16.41
CA THR A 600 -2.21 -4.83 -16.39
C THR A 600 -2.55 -5.36 -17.79
N LEU A 601 -3.42 -4.68 -18.53
CA LEU A 601 -3.74 -5.04 -19.93
C LEU A 601 -2.51 -5.01 -20.84
N LEU A 602 -1.65 -4.00 -20.71
CA LEU A 602 -0.40 -3.90 -21.46
C LEU A 602 0.55 -5.06 -21.15
N ASP A 603 0.63 -5.48 -19.88
CA ASP A 603 1.47 -6.62 -19.48
C ASP A 603 0.94 -7.94 -20.03
N TYR A 604 -0.38 -8.17 -19.99
CA TYR A 604 -1.01 -9.33 -20.63
C TYR A 604 -0.83 -9.33 -22.15
N LEU A 605 -0.92 -8.16 -22.79
CA LEU A 605 -0.67 -8.02 -24.23
C LEU A 605 0.81 -8.31 -24.58
N ARG A 606 1.75 -7.84 -23.75
CA ARG A 606 3.17 -8.19 -23.86
C ARG A 606 3.37 -9.69 -23.78
N GLY A 607 2.74 -10.34 -22.78
CA GLY A 607 2.78 -11.80 -22.63
C GLY A 607 2.21 -12.54 -23.83
N LEU A 608 1.08 -12.06 -24.37
CA LEU A 608 0.50 -12.62 -25.59
C LEU A 608 1.44 -12.49 -26.78
N LEU A 609 2.05 -11.34 -26.97
CA LEU A 609 3.01 -11.09 -28.06
C LEU A 609 4.26 -11.96 -27.92
N ALA A 610 4.77 -12.15 -26.70
CA ALA A 610 5.89 -13.04 -26.42
C ALA A 610 5.51 -14.49 -26.75
N TRP A 611 4.36 -14.96 -26.31
CA TRP A 611 3.83 -16.30 -26.60
C TRP A 611 3.64 -16.51 -28.12
N GLU A 612 3.07 -15.52 -28.81
CA GLU A 612 2.83 -15.64 -30.27
C GLU A 612 4.11 -15.59 -31.11
N ARG A 613 5.11 -14.79 -30.71
CA ARG A 613 6.37 -14.62 -31.46
C ARG A 613 7.38 -15.71 -31.17
N SER A 614 7.70 -15.89 -29.89
CA SER A 614 8.81 -16.76 -29.46
C SER A 614 8.36 -18.10 -28.87
N GLY A 615 7.06 -18.28 -28.60
CA GLY A 615 6.57 -19.41 -27.83
C GLY A 615 6.92 -19.35 -26.35
N VAL A 616 7.57 -18.27 -25.92
CA VAL A 616 7.95 -18.06 -24.53
C VAL A 616 6.73 -17.68 -23.74
N MET A 617 6.47 -18.42 -22.66
CA MET A 617 5.47 -18.05 -21.68
C MET A 617 6.12 -17.12 -20.64
N LEU A 618 5.39 -16.11 -20.21
CA LEU A 618 5.76 -15.46 -18.96
C LEU A 618 5.62 -16.46 -17.82
N GLY A 619 6.72 -16.72 -17.12
CA GLY A 619 6.73 -17.67 -16.00
C GLY A 619 5.66 -17.34 -14.97
N LEU A 620 5.16 -18.34 -14.29
CA LEU A 620 4.16 -18.15 -13.24
C LEU A 620 4.81 -17.46 -12.05
N SER A 621 4.23 -16.33 -11.62
CA SER A 621 4.70 -15.69 -10.39
C SER A 621 4.49 -16.62 -9.19
N PRO A 622 5.46 -16.76 -8.29
CA PRO A 622 5.25 -17.49 -7.03
C PRO A 622 4.03 -16.96 -6.24
N TYR A 623 3.76 -15.67 -6.35
CA TYR A 623 2.59 -15.04 -5.72
C TYR A 623 1.26 -15.55 -6.32
N THR A 624 1.20 -15.78 -7.62
CA THR A 624 0.00 -16.36 -8.26
C THR A 624 -0.28 -17.77 -7.74
N ILE A 625 0.76 -18.57 -7.57
CA ILE A 625 0.65 -19.92 -7.02
C ILE A 625 0.07 -19.87 -5.59
N ASN A 626 0.59 -18.96 -4.76
CA ASN A 626 0.13 -18.80 -3.38
C ASN A 626 -1.33 -18.33 -3.28
N THR A 627 -1.87 -17.66 -4.31
CA THR A 627 -3.29 -17.24 -4.33
C THR A 627 -4.25 -18.40 -4.65
N LEU A 628 -3.73 -19.56 -5.04
CA LEU A 628 -4.55 -20.75 -5.29
C LEU A 628 -5.03 -21.41 -4.01
N ASP A 629 -4.41 -21.16 -2.87
CA ASP A 629 -4.90 -21.50 -1.54
C ASP A 629 -5.77 -20.35 -0.96
N GLY A 630 -6.72 -20.66 -0.07
CA GLY A 630 -7.62 -19.68 0.53
C GLY A 630 -6.92 -18.73 1.49
N ALA A 631 -6.09 -19.25 2.39
CA ALA A 631 -5.30 -18.47 3.32
C ALA A 631 -4.26 -17.63 2.57
N GLY A 632 -3.62 -18.19 1.56
CA GLY A 632 -2.68 -17.51 0.67
C GLY A 632 -3.32 -16.34 -0.07
N LEU A 633 -4.56 -16.49 -0.58
CA LEU A 633 -5.30 -15.39 -1.23
C LEU A 633 -5.57 -14.24 -0.25
N VAL A 634 -6.05 -14.54 0.95
CA VAL A 634 -6.34 -13.51 1.97
C VAL A 634 -5.06 -12.81 2.40
N GLY A 635 -4.01 -13.56 2.73
CA GLY A 635 -2.73 -12.99 3.09
C GLY A 635 -2.12 -12.11 1.99
N TRP A 636 -2.20 -12.57 0.72
CA TRP A 636 -1.73 -11.80 -0.42
C TRP A 636 -2.54 -10.50 -0.63
N LEU A 637 -3.86 -10.52 -0.45
CA LEU A 637 -4.69 -9.31 -0.51
C LEU A 637 -4.30 -8.32 0.61
N LEU A 638 -4.09 -8.80 1.84
CA LEU A 638 -3.65 -7.98 2.96
C LEU A 638 -2.26 -7.36 2.71
N TRP A 639 -1.31 -8.13 2.19
CA TRP A 639 0.03 -7.63 1.83
C TRP A 639 -0.04 -6.52 0.78
N ASN A 640 -0.92 -6.66 -0.22
CA ASN A 640 -1.11 -5.66 -1.26
C ASN A 640 -1.77 -4.36 -0.75
N MET A 641 -2.28 -4.30 0.48
CA MET A 641 -2.75 -3.04 1.06
C MET A 641 -1.61 -2.09 1.42
N ILE A 642 -0.41 -2.59 1.70
CA ILE A 642 0.72 -1.74 2.12
C ILE A 642 1.95 -1.85 1.21
N GLY A 643 2.23 -3.01 0.64
CA GLY A 643 3.39 -3.23 -0.23
C GLY A 643 3.50 -2.21 -1.37
N PRO A 644 2.44 -1.98 -2.16
CA PRO A 644 2.43 -0.96 -3.21
C PRO A 644 2.65 0.46 -2.70
N ALA A 645 2.14 0.80 -1.51
CA ALA A 645 2.36 2.11 -0.92
C ALA A 645 3.83 2.31 -0.51
N ALA A 646 4.44 1.31 0.11
CA ALA A 646 5.86 1.33 0.44
C ALA A 646 6.74 1.44 -0.82
N LEU A 647 6.40 0.68 -1.87
CA LEU A 647 7.08 0.74 -3.15
C LEU A 647 6.91 2.11 -3.82
N ALA A 648 5.69 2.67 -3.82
CA ALA A 648 5.41 3.99 -4.36
C ALA A 648 6.24 5.07 -3.67
N LEU A 649 6.31 5.03 -2.33
CA LEU A 649 7.14 5.95 -1.55
C LEU A 649 8.63 5.79 -1.88
N ALA A 650 9.13 4.56 -2.01
CA ALA A 650 10.53 4.30 -2.37
C ALA A 650 10.87 4.80 -3.79
N VAL A 651 10.01 4.53 -4.76
CA VAL A 651 10.17 5.01 -6.15
C VAL A 651 10.13 6.54 -6.20
N PHE A 652 9.20 7.14 -5.47
CA PHE A 652 9.10 8.59 -5.36
C PHE A 652 10.36 9.18 -4.72
N PHE A 653 10.89 8.53 -3.68
CA PHE A 653 12.12 8.96 -3.01
C PHE A 653 13.34 8.90 -3.93
N ILE A 654 13.47 7.85 -4.74
CA ILE A 654 14.54 7.75 -5.75
C ILE A 654 14.45 8.91 -6.76
N PHE A 655 13.25 9.17 -7.28
CA PHE A 655 13.04 10.28 -8.20
C PHE A 655 13.34 11.62 -7.53
N PHE A 656 12.93 11.81 -6.27
CA PHE A 656 13.24 12.99 -5.47
C PHE A 656 14.76 13.18 -5.33
N LEU A 657 15.53 12.14 -5.01
CA LEU A 657 16.98 12.20 -4.91
C LEU A 657 17.63 12.60 -6.24
N LEU A 658 17.19 11.99 -7.34
CA LEU A 658 17.67 12.36 -8.68
C LEU A 658 17.36 13.83 -8.99
N ARG A 659 16.17 14.29 -8.66
CA ARG A 659 15.78 15.70 -8.85
C ARG A 659 16.59 16.66 -7.97
N LEU A 660 16.94 16.24 -6.76
CA LEU A 660 17.79 17.03 -5.87
C LEU A 660 19.21 17.18 -6.44
N LEU A 661 19.75 16.11 -7.01
CA LEU A 661 21.08 16.05 -7.57
C LEU A 661 21.19 16.81 -8.92
N ILE A 662 20.27 16.53 -9.83
CA ILE A 662 20.29 17.03 -11.22
C ILE A 662 19.71 18.47 -11.33
N ARG A 663 18.88 18.87 -10.35
CA ARG A 663 18.19 20.18 -10.28
C ARG A 663 17.24 20.51 -11.44
N ASN A 664 17.12 19.66 -12.44
CA ASN A 664 16.18 19.77 -13.55
C ASN A 664 15.23 18.59 -13.54
N THR A 665 13.91 18.84 -13.53
CA THR A 665 12.87 17.81 -13.40
C THR A 665 12.85 16.87 -14.60
N TRP A 666 12.95 17.41 -15.82
CA TRP A 666 12.91 16.62 -17.05
C TRP A 666 14.17 15.77 -17.25
N ALA A 667 15.34 16.32 -16.92
CA ALA A 667 16.58 15.55 -16.94
C ALA A 667 16.58 14.44 -15.90
N ALA A 668 16.08 14.69 -14.67
CA ALA A 668 15.93 13.68 -13.65
C ALA A 668 14.93 12.58 -14.08
N ALA A 669 13.83 12.96 -14.73
CA ALA A 669 12.87 12.01 -15.30
C ALA A 669 13.48 11.14 -16.40
N ALA A 670 14.25 11.74 -17.31
CA ALA A 670 14.95 10.99 -18.37
C ALA A 670 15.94 9.98 -17.79
N VAL A 671 16.76 10.40 -16.81
CA VAL A 671 17.72 9.49 -16.13
C VAL A 671 16.98 8.36 -15.42
N PHE A 672 15.88 8.68 -14.72
CA PHE A 672 15.06 7.67 -14.05
C PHE A 672 14.52 6.63 -15.04
N VAL A 673 13.93 7.07 -16.15
CA VAL A 673 13.37 6.18 -17.19
C VAL A 673 14.46 5.31 -17.81
N VAL A 674 15.64 5.86 -18.08
CA VAL A 674 16.77 5.09 -18.63
C VAL A 674 17.25 4.04 -17.65
N LEU A 675 17.46 4.40 -16.38
CA LEU A 675 17.93 3.47 -15.34
C LEU A 675 16.97 2.28 -15.13
N PHE A 676 15.70 2.57 -14.96
CA PHE A 676 14.71 1.53 -14.69
C PHE A 676 14.21 0.83 -15.95
N GLY A 677 14.15 1.53 -17.07
CA GLY A 677 13.84 0.94 -18.39
C GLY A 677 14.87 -0.11 -18.81
N ALA A 678 16.15 0.18 -18.56
CA ALA A 678 17.25 -0.73 -18.85
C ALA A 678 17.18 -2.07 -18.11
N LEU A 679 16.44 -2.18 -17.02
CA LEU A 679 16.20 -3.46 -16.34
C LEU A 679 15.50 -4.48 -17.24
N GLY A 680 14.76 -4.01 -18.27
CA GLY A 680 14.15 -4.88 -19.28
C GLY A 680 15.18 -5.64 -20.13
N LEU A 681 16.42 -5.14 -20.25
CA LEU A 681 17.48 -5.82 -20.99
C LEU A 681 17.94 -7.16 -20.36
N ALA A 682 17.62 -7.35 -19.09
CA ALA A 682 17.91 -8.60 -18.37
C ALA A 682 16.78 -9.65 -18.49
N ALA A 683 15.64 -9.29 -19.10
CA ALA A 683 14.52 -10.20 -19.31
C ALA A 683 14.80 -11.21 -20.44
N PRO A 684 14.11 -12.37 -20.44
CA PRO A 684 14.19 -13.35 -21.52
C PRO A 684 13.80 -12.75 -22.90
N ASP A 685 12.88 -11.79 -22.91
CA ASP A 685 12.44 -11.02 -24.08
C ASP A 685 12.92 -9.55 -24.02
N PRO A 686 14.24 -9.25 -24.20
CA PRO A 686 14.84 -7.97 -23.80
C PRO A 686 14.19 -6.74 -24.46
N LEU A 687 13.89 -6.79 -25.76
CA LEU A 687 13.35 -5.62 -26.47
C LEU A 687 11.90 -5.31 -26.07
N PRO A 688 10.93 -6.24 -26.12
CA PRO A 688 9.58 -6.00 -25.61
C PRO A 688 9.53 -5.60 -24.14
N ALA A 689 10.34 -6.25 -23.29
CA ALA A 689 10.41 -5.92 -21.87
C ALA A 689 10.95 -4.51 -21.62
N THR A 690 11.99 -4.09 -22.36
CA THR A 690 12.54 -2.73 -22.25
C THR A 690 11.52 -1.69 -22.69
N VAL A 691 10.83 -1.90 -23.82
CA VAL A 691 9.79 -0.98 -24.31
C VAL A 691 8.65 -0.88 -23.29
N PHE A 692 8.19 -2.02 -22.75
CA PHE A 692 7.17 -2.04 -21.71
C PHE A 692 7.60 -1.27 -20.47
N ASN A 693 8.82 -1.51 -19.95
CA ASN A 693 9.35 -0.81 -18.79
C ASN A 693 9.47 0.70 -19.04
N VAL A 694 9.97 1.12 -20.20
CA VAL A 694 10.06 2.55 -20.55
C VAL A 694 8.68 3.20 -20.53
N LEU A 695 7.67 2.58 -21.16
CA LEU A 695 6.29 3.08 -21.15
C LEU A 695 5.72 3.12 -19.73
N LEU A 696 5.95 2.09 -18.94
CA LEU A 696 5.52 2.01 -17.55
C LEU A 696 6.12 3.16 -16.73
N TYR A 697 7.43 3.38 -16.80
CA TYR A 697 8.08 4.39 -15.99
C TYR A 697 7.82 5.83 -16.45
N ILE A 698 7.68 6.08 -17.76
CA ILE A 698 7.23 7.39 -18.28
C ILE A 698 5.83 7.70 -17.72
N SER A 699 4.90 6.78 -17.85
CA SER A 699 3.53 6.98 -17.39
C SER A 699 3.44 7.07 -15.87
N SER A 700 4.22 6.26 -15.16
CA SER A 700 4.33 6.31 -13.70
C SER A 700 4.81 7.69 -13.21
N LEU A 701 5.86 8.22 -13.83
CA LEU A 701 6.36 9.57 -13.53
C LEU A 701 5.32 10.65 -13.88
N TRP A 702 4.63 10.52 -15.01
CA TRP A 702 3.56 11.45 -15.38
C TRP A 702 2.42 11.45 -14.36
N VAL A 703 1.95 10.27 -13.94
CA VAL A 703 0.93 10.14 -12.89
C VAL A 703 1.41 10.75 -11.58
N MET A 704 2.62 10.44 -11.18
CA MET A 704 3.22 10.91 -9.96
C MET A 704 3.36 12.44 -9.92
N ILE A 705 3.83 13.04 -11.01
CA ILE A 705 4.03 14.49 -11.12
C ILE A 705 2.69 15.23 -11.25
N ARG A 706 1.72 14.66 -11.98
CA ARG A 706 0.44 15.33 -12.29
C ARG A 706 -0.63 15.12 -11.24
N PHE A 707 -0.72 13.94 -10.65
CA PHE A 707 -1.80 13.54 -9.74
C PHE A 707 -1.31 13.19 -8.33
N GLY A 708 -0.02 12.95 -8.14
CA GLY A 708 0.60 12.71 -6.84
C GLY A 708 0.68 11.25 -6.40
N ILE A 709 0.92 11.06 -5.09
CA ILE A 709 1.28 9.76 -4.50
C ILE A 709 0.09 8.79 -4.51
N LEU A 710 -1.11 9.23 -4.18
CA LEU A 710 -2.27 8.35 -4.01
C LEU A 710 -2.64 7.61 -5.30
N PRO A 711 -2.88 8.27 -6.45
CA PRO A 711 -3.18 7.55 -7.69
C PRO A 711 -2.01 6.74 -8.21
N PHE A 712 -0.77 7.14 -7.94
CA PHE A 712 0.41 6.35 -8.27
C PHE A 712 0.47 5.04 -7.45
N THR A 713 0.15 5.10 -6.16
CA THR A 713 0.02 3.91 -5.30
C THR A 713 -1.05 2.95 -5.82
N LEU A 714 -2.22 3.49 -6.24
CA LEU A 714 -3.30 2.68 -6.80
C LEU A 714 -2.91 2.04 -8.15
N LEU A 715 -2.17 2.76 -8.99
CA LEU A 715 -1.63 2.22 -10.24
C LEU A 715 -0.76 0.98 -9.95
N ILE A 716 0.22 1.10 -9.03
CA ILE A 716 1.09 -0.01 -8.64
C ILE A 716 0.29 -1.16 -8.04
N LEU A 717 -0.63 -0.85 -7.11
CA LEU A 717 -1.51 -1.83 -6.49
C LEU A 717 -2.24 -2.67 -7.54
N LEU A 718 -2.94 -2.00 -8.46
CA LEU A 718 -3.78 -2.68 -9.44
C LEU A 718 -2.96 -3.43 -10.49
N GLN A 719 -1.77 -2.93 -10.86
CA GLN A 719 -0.85 -3.63 -11.73
C GLN A 719 -0.36 -4.94 -11.07
N LEU A 720 0.07 -4.88 -9.80
CA LEU A 720 0.52 -6.06 -9.07
C LEU A 720 -0.62 -7.05 -8.85
N VAL A 721 -1.77 -6.55 -8.39
CA VAL A 721 -2.94 -7.38 -8.12
C VAL A 721 -3.46 -8.02 -9.41
N GLY A 722 -3.62 -7.26 -10.48
CA GLY A 722 -4.10 -7.78 -11.76
C GLY A 722 -3.13 -8.73 -12.45
N GLY A 723 -1.82 -8.48 -12.33
CA GLY A 723 -0.78 -9.34 -12.93
C GLY A 723 -0.54 -10.65 -12.17
N GLN A 724 -0.89 -10.72 -10.89
CA GLN A 724 -0.66 -11.89 -10.04
C GLN A 724 -1.95 -12.68 -9.70
N ALA A 725 -3.13 -12.11 -9.92
CA ALA A 725 -4.39 -12.78 -9.67
C ALA A 725 -4.59 -13.99 -10.60
N PRO A 726 -5.22 -15.09 -10.13
CA PRO A 726 -5.50 -16.26 -10.95
C PRO A 726 -6.73 -16.03 -11.82
N LEU A 727 -6.64 -15.04 -12.74
CA LEU A 727 -7.75 -14.66 -13.61
C LEU A 727 -8.03 -15.76 -14.65
N THR A 728 -9.32 -16.02 -14.88
CA THR A 728 -9.78 -16.94 -15.92
C THR A 728 -11.17 -16.55 -16.41
N SER A 729 -11.41 -16.76 -17.71
CA SER A 729 -12.75 -16.69 -18.30
C SER A 729 -13.55 -17.99 -18.18
N ASP A 730 -12.90 -19.09 -17.76
CA ASP A 730 -13.53 -20.37 -17.54
C ASP A 730 -14.10 -20.46 -16.13
N LEU A 731 -15.39 -20.27 -16.00
CA LEU A 731 -16.09 -20.30 -14.71
C LEU A 731 -16.17 -21.73 -14.12
N SER A 732 -15.87 -22.76 -14.90
CA SER A 732 -15.83 -24.14 -14.42
C SER A 732 -14.49 -24.51 -13.76
N ALA A 733 -13.44 -23.70 -13.96
CA ALA A 733 -12.16 -23.91 -13.31
C ALA A 733 -12.30 -23.76 -11.78
N TRP A 734 -11.74 -24.71 -11.03
CA TRP A 734 -11.87 -24.75 -9.57
C TRP A 734 -11.33 -23.49 -8.87
N TYR A 735 -10.37 -22.79 -9.49
CA TYR A 735 -9.79 -21.54 -8.98
C TYR A 735 -10.51 -20.27 -9.47
N ALA A 736 -11.55 -20.40 -10.32
CA ALA A 736 -12.23 -19.24 -10.93
C ALA A 736 -12.81 -18.28 -9.88
N SER A 737 -13.36 -18.80 -8.79
CA SER A 737 -13.91 -17.97 -7.70
C SER A 737 -12.89 -17.01 -7.11
N LYS A 738 -11.61 -17.39 -7.02
CA LYS A 738 -10.52 -16.60 -6.47
C LYS A 738 -10.18 -15.40 -7.36
N GLY A 739 -10.11 -15.62 -8.67
CA GLY A 739 -9.97 -14.56 -9.66
C GLY A 739 -11.17 -13.61 -9.70
N LEU A 740 -12.40 -14.16 -9.60
CA LEU A 740 -13.63 -13.36 -9.58
C LEU A 740 -13.75 -12.49 -8.32
N ILE A 741 -13.28 -12.94 -7.16
CA ILE A 741 -13.21 -12.13 -5.94
C ILE A 741 -12.35 -10.89 -6.20
N VAL A 742 -11.18 -11.04 -6.81
CA VAL A 742 -10.29 -9.92 -7.13
C VAL A 742 -10.96 -8.95 -8.11
N VAL A 743 -11.59 -9.46 -9.17
CA VAL A 743 -12.34 -8.63 -10.14
C VAL A 743 -13.47 -7.87 -9.46
N ALA A 744 -14.23 -8.54 -8.59
CA ALA A 744 -15.33 -7.92 -7.84
C ALA A 744 -14.84 -6.80 -6.90
N LEU A 745 -13.70 -7.02 -6.22
CA LEU A 745 -13.09 -6.00 -5.36
C LEU A 745 -12.62 -4.77 -6.15
N ILE A 746 -11.99 -4.97 -7.30
CA ILE A 746 -11.56 -3.86 -8.18
C ILE A 746 -12.77 -3.09 -8.70
N LEU A 747 -13.82 -3.79 -9.15
CA LEU A 747 -15.04 -3.16 -9.65
C LEU A 747 -15.78 -2.41 -8.53
N ALA A 748 -15.87 -2.99 -7.33
CA ALA A 748 -16.47 -2.34 -6.17
C ALA A 748 -15.73 -1.06 -5.78
N LEU A 749 -14.37 -1.09 -5.79
CA LEU A 749 -13.54 0.09 -5.57
C LEU A 749 -13.80 1.17 -6.63
N ALA A 750 -13.88 0.79 -7.90
CA ALA A 750 -14.14 1.72 -8.99
C ALA A 750 -15.53 2.35 -8.89
N VAL A 751 -16.57 1.57 -8.60
CA VAL A 751 -17.96 2.07 -8.44
C VAL A 751 -18.06 2.97 -7.21
N TRP A 752 -17.45 2.59 -6.09
CA TRP A 752 -17.43 3.40 -4.88
C TRP A 752 -16.72 4.75 -5.12
N SER A 753 -15.55 4.71 -5.76
CA SER A 753 -14.79 5.92 -6.10
C SER A 753 -15.56 6.80 -7.09
N PHE A 754 -16.19 6.23 -8.09
CA PHE A 754 -17.02 6.96 -9.05
C PHE A 754 -18.15 7.72 -8.35
N ARG A 755 -18.91 7.04 -7.47
CA ARG A 755 -20.03 7.67 -6.74
C ARG A 755 -19.56 8.86 -5.90
N ASN A 756 -18.43 8.74 -5.21
CA ASN A 756 -17.91 9.82 -4.37
C ASN A 756 -17.22 10.92 -5.20
N ALA A 757 -16.54 10.59 -6.32
CA ALA A 757 -15.94 11.56 -7.22
C ALA A 757 -16.95 12.51 -7.88
N LEU A 758 -18.20 12.08 -8.01
CA LEU A 758 -19.27 12.95 -8.51
C LEU A 758 -19.63 14.09 -7.55
N GLY A 759 -19.37 13.96 -6.23
CA GLY A 759 -19.66 15.02 -5.25
C GLY A 759 -21.10 15.51 -5.26
N GLY A 760 -22.07 14.61 -5.50
CA GLY A 760 -23.50 14.94 -5.62
C GLY A 760 -23.96 15.44 -7.00
N ARG A 761 -23.05 15.59 -7.97
CA ARG A 761 -23.42 15.95 -9.35
C ARG A 761 -24.19 14.81 -10.03
N LYS A 762 -25.26 15.13 -10.76
CA LYS A 762 -26.06 14.14 -11.48
C LYS A 762 -25.38 13.78 -12.81
N VAL A 763 -25.34 12.49 -13.15
CA VAL A 763 -24.76 11.97 -14.40
C VAL A 763 -25.65 12.34 -15.60
N LEU A 764 -26.97 12.45 -15.40
CA LEU A 764 -27.99 12.76 -16.41
C LEU A 764 -28.56 14.16 -16.17
N GLN A 765 -27.79 15.21 -16.18
CA GLN A 765 -28.31 16.55 -16.36
C GLN A 765 -28.22 16.93 -17.85
N ALA A 766 -29.24 17.66 -18.34
CA ALA A 766 -29.56 17.91 -19.75
C ALA A 766 -28.41 18.52 -20.62
N ASP A 767 -27.30 18.94 -20.04
CA ASP A 767 -26.12 19.48 -20.73
C ASP A 767 -25.34 18.44 -21.55
N PHE A 768 -25.75 17.18 -21.56
CA PHE A 768 -25.08 16.13 -22.36
C PHE A 768 -25.54 16.15 -23.85
N LEU A 769 -26.61 16.88 -24.19
CA LEU A 769 -27.18 16.92 -25.52
C LEU A 769 -27.01 18.28 -26.25
N ASP A 770 -26.42 19.29 -25.58
CA ASP A 770 -26.29 20.66 -26.11
C ASP A 770 -24.91 21.07 -26.57
N HIS A 771 -24.02 20.08 -26.88
CA HIS A 771 -22.73 20.38 -27.57
C HIS A 771 -22.39 19.32 -28.62
#